data_d8bd26421d904bf4783860b923a539a9
#
_entry.id   d8bd26421d904bf4783860b923a539a9
#
_cell.length_a   1.000
_cell.length_b   1.000
_cell.length_c   1.000
_cell.angle_alpha   90.00
_cell.angle_beta   90.00
_cell.angle_gamma   90.00
#
_symmetry.space_group_name_H-M   'P 1'
#
loop_
_entity.id
_entity.type
_entity.pdbx_description
1 polymer ?
#
loop_
_entity_poly.entity_id
_entity_poly.type
_entity_poly.pdbx_seq_one_letter_code
_entity_poly.pdbx_strand_id
1 'polypeptide(L)'
;MSRQVSLEKTRNIGIMSHIDAGKTTTTERILYYTGVNHKIGETHEGAATMDWMEQEQERGITITSAATTCFWKKHRINIIDTPGHVDFTVEVQRSLRVLDGSVTVLCAKGGVEPQSETVWRQADEYKVPRMIFVNKMDIMGADFYRALNMVKDRFKCNALPIQLPIGSEDTFEGIIDLVENHAVIYIDPDKEKGMKFEIREIPDDMKELAAKYRTELVEHVAEMDEDLMEKYFEEGEDAITVDEIKKVIRKSTIANSMVPVCCGTAYRNMGVQPLLDAIVDYMPAPTDVDSIKGVNPDTEEEEFRHSSDDEPFSALAFKIATDPFVGKICFFRVYSGQIAAGTPCLNSVKDQKERMGRILLMHANHREDIPVAYSGDIAAAVGLKNTTTGDTLCDENHPIILESMNFPDPVIRVAIEPKTKAGQEKMGIALAKLAEEDPTFKAYTDEETGQTIIAGMGELHLEIIVDRLLREFKVEANVGAPQVAYKETIQQESSSDLKYKRQSGGSGQYGHVKIRIMPNLDENGIGKGYEFVNQIVGGAIPKEYIPAVDAGIQGAMKSGILAGYNVVDVRVELYDGSYHEVDSSEMAFKIAGSMAFKDAAKKANPIILEPMMKVTVIVPEEYMGDVIGDLNSRRGQIQGMEDRAGAKQINARVPLSEMFGYVNDLRSKTQGRGQYTMEPDGYEPVPKSISESIISERAKKD
;
A
#
# COMPACT_ATOMS: atom_id res chain seq x y z
N MET A 1 6.23 0.10 37.37
CA MET A 1 5.99 -1.36 37.47
C MET A 1 7.04 -2.04 36.61
N SER A 2 7.55 -3.19 37.03
CA SER A 2 8.51 -3.92 36.22
C SER A 2 7.80 -4.61 35.03
N ARG A 3 8.48 -4.75 33.91
CA ARG A 3 8.06 -5.49 32.74
C ARG A 3 7.61 -6.92 33.12
N GLN A 4 6.49 -7.41 32.54
CA GLN A 4 5.98 -8.75 32.85
C GLN A 4 6.80 -9.87 32.19
N VAL A 5 7.30 -9.64 30.97
CA VAL A 5 8.10 -10.59 30.21
C VAL A 5 9.33 -9.86 29.65
N SER A 6 10.51 -10.48 29.75
CA SER A 6 11.75 -9.89 29.22
C SER A 6 11.70 -9.73 27.69
N LEU A 7 12.47 -8.77 27.16
CA LEU A 7 12.61 -8.55 25.72
C LEU A 7 13.01 -9.82 24.95
N GLU A 8 13.96 -10.58 25.48
CA GLU A 8 14.44 -11.84 24.88
C GLU A 8 13.32 -12.90 24.72
N LYS A 9 12.29 -12.82 25.57
CA LYS A 9 11.12 -13.71 25.54
C LYS A 9 9.92 -13.11 24.82
N THR A 10 10.11 -12.02 24.10
CA THR A 10 9.07 -11.40 23.27
C THR A 10 9.27 -11.81 21.80
N ARG A 11 8.18 -12.03 21.09
CA ARG A 11 8.15 -12.33 19.65
C ARG A 11 7.12 -11.42 19.00
N ASN A 12 7.53 -10.62 18.04
CA ASN A 12 6.63 -9.78 17.23
C ASN A 12 6.55 -10.38 15.84
N ILE A 13 5.49 -11.11 15.55
CA ILE A 13 5.35 -11.87 14.32
C ILE A 13 4.14 -11.46 13.52
N GLY A 14 4.28 -11.51 12.19
CA GLY A 14 3.18 -11.42 11.23
C GLY A 14 2.79 -12.78 10.69
N ILE A 15 1.50 -12.97 10.45
CA ILE A 15 1.02 -14.15 9.72
C ILE A 15 0.58 -13.68 8.34
N MET A 16 1.24 -14.18 7.31
CA MET A 16 1.09 -13.78 5.91
C MET A 16 0.68 -14.97 5.05
N SER A 17 -0.11 -14.74 4.02
CA SER A 17 -0.51 -15.79 3.09
C SER A 17 -1.14 -15.23 1.82
N HIS A 18 -1.32 -16.10 0.82
CA HIS A 18 -2.32 -15.86 -0.23
C HIS A 18 -3.75 -16.11 0.29
N ILE A 19 -4.73 -15.71 -0.51
CA ILE A 19 -6.15 -15.94 -0.21
C ILE A 19 -6.40 -17.45 -0.07
N ASP A 20 -7.23 -17.81 0.89
CA ASP A 20 -7.62 -19.21 1.16
C ASP A 20 -6.48 -20.18 1.59
N ALA A 21 -5.30 -19.70 1.93
CA ALA A 21 -4.25 -20.57 2.51
C ALA A 21 -4.59 -21.08 3.92
N GLY A 22 -5.57 -20.47 4.58
CA GLY A 22 -5.99 -20.80 5.94
C GLY A 22 -5.28 -19.97 7.01
N LYS A 23 -4.89 -18.75 6.68
CA LYS A 23 -4.24 -17.81 7.59
C LYS A 23 -5.08 -17.55 8.84
N THR A 24 -6.30 -17.03 8.68
CA THR A 24 -7.21 -16.72 9.80
C THR A 24 -7.50 -17.95 10.64
N THR A 25 -7.71 -19.10 10.00
CA THR A 25 -7.88 -20.38 10.71
C THR A 25 -6.65 -20.71 11.55
N THR A 26 -5.44 -20.53 11.02
CA THR A 26 -4.19 -20.77 11.77
C THR A 26 -4.09 -19.81 12.96
N THR A 27 -4.37 -18.54 12.79
CA THR A 27 -4.36 -17.53 13.85
C THR A 27 -5.40 -17.85 14.93
N GLU A 28 -6.62 -18.22 14.57
CA GLU A 28 -7.66 -18.64 15.53
C GLU A 28 -7.25 -19.85 16.34
N ARG A 29 -6.57 -20.84 15.74
CA ARG A 29 -6.04 -22.01 16.48
C ARG A 29 -4.90 -21.62 17.44
N ILE A 30 -4.02 -20.71 17.02
CA ILE A 30 -3.00 -20.15 17.91
C ILE A 30 -3.65 -19.49 19.12
N LEU A 31 -4.67 -18.65 18.93
CA LEU A 31 -5.38 -17.98 20.02
C LEU A 31 -6.10 -18.98 20.94
N TYR A 32 -6.64 -20.05 20.39
CA TYR A 32 -7.27 -21.10 21.16
C TYR A 32 -6.26 -21.86 22.05
N TYR A 33 -5.13 -22.32 21.48
CA TYR A 33 -4.11 -23.06 22.24
C TYR A 33 -3.38 -22.22 23.28
N THR A 34 -3.28 -20.94 23.06
CA THR A 34 -2.68 -19.99 24.01
C THR A 34 -3.68 -19.50 25.09
N GLY A 35 -4.94 -19.94 25.00
CA GLY A 35 -5.98 -19.63 25.99
C GLY A 35 -6.59 -18.24 25.90
N VAL A 36 -6.29 -17.50 24.81
CA VAL A 36 -6.93 -16.19 24.54
C VAL A 36 -8.39 -16.39 24.18
N ASN A 37 -8.68 -17.38 23.33
CA ASN A 37 -10.04 -17.77 22.96
C ASN A 37 -10.46 -19.04 23.70
N HIS A 38 -11.69 -19.06 24.23
CA HIS A 38 -12.27 -20.23 24.87
C HIS A 38 -13.02 -21.13 23.88
N LYS A 39 -13.33 -20.64 22.70
CA LYS A 39 -13.98 -21.36 21.61
C LYS A 39 -13.16 -21.18 20.34
N ILE A 40 -13.17 -22.21 19.50
CA ILE A 40 -12.60 -22.13 18.17
C ILE A 40 -13.56 -21.31 17.29
N GLY A 41 -13.09 -20.20 16.74
CA GLY A 41 -13.81 -19.41 15.74
C GLY A 41 -13.64 -20.04 14.35
N GLU A 42 -14.73 -20.21 13.60
CA GLU A 42 -14.71 -20.68 12.21
C GLU A 42 -14.95 -19.48 11.28
N THR A 43 -14.06 -19.30 10.30
CA THR A 43 -14.13 -18.21 9.33
C THR A 43 -15.39 -18.26 8.47
N HIS A 44 -15.82 -19.46 8.08
CA HIS A 44 -17.02 -19.66 7.27
C HIS A 44 -18.33 -19.36 8.00
N GLU A 45 -18.31 -19.30 9.32
CA GLU A 45 -19.47 -18.98 10.15
C GLU A 45 -19.45 -17.50 10.60
N GLY A 46 -18.46 -16.70 10.16
CA GLY A 46 -18.29 -15.30 10.59
C GLY A 46 -17.93 -15.16 12.08
N ALA A 47 -17.42 -16.22 12.69
CA ALA A 47 -17.13 -16.31 14.13
C ALA A 47 -15.64 -16.07 14.46
N ALA A 48 -14.81 -15.73 13.47
CA ALA A 48 -13.39 -15.47 13.66
C ALA A 48 -13.18 -14.18 14.47
N THR A 49 -12.37 -14.26 15.51
CA THR A 49 -12.13 -13.16 16.45
C THR A 49 -11.28 -12.04 15.83
N MET A 50 -10.41 -12.41 14.88
CA MET A 50 -9.50 -11.46 14.23
C MET A 50 -10.20 -10.68 13.10
N ASP A 51 -11.19 -11.25 12.43
CA ASP A 51 -11.99 -10.59 11.40
C ASP A 51 -13.16 -9.85 12.08
N TRP A 52 -12.93 -8.65 12.57
CA TRP A 52 -13.88 -7.89 13.39
C TRP A 52 -14.83 -6.99 12.59
N MET A 53 -14.50 -6.69 11.33
CA MET A 53 -15.37 -5.90 10.45
C MET A 53 -16.48 -6.76 9.87
N GLU A 54 -17.69 -6.19 9.76
CA GLU A 54 -18.82 -6.89 9.11
C GLU A 54 -18.48 -7.36 7.69
N GLN A 55 -17.73 -6.53 6.92
CA GLN A 55 -17.32 -6.86 5.57
C GLN A 55 -16.32 -8.03 5.52
N GLU A 56 -15.43 -8.15 6.50
CA GLU A 56 -14.53 -9.29 6.64
C GLU A 56 -15.30 -10.58 6.89
N GLN A 57 -16.26 -10.54 7.80
CA GLN A 57 -17.11 -11.68 8.16
C GLN A 57 -18.03 -12.11 7.01
N GLU A 58 -18.64 -11.15 6.32
CA GLU A 58 -19.53 -11.42 5.17
C GLU A 58 -18.79 -12.00 3.98
N ARG A 59 -17.56 -11.56 3.73
CA ARG A 59 -16.74 -11.97 2.58
C ARG A 59 -15.80 -13.11 2.87
N GLY A 60 -15.56 -13.42 4.14
CA GLY A 60 -14.61 -14.43 4.59
C GLY A 60 -13.14 -14.11 4.28
N ILE A 61 -12.80 -12.81 4.18
CA ILE A 61 -11.44 -12.33 3.90
C ILE A 61 -11.02 -11.28 4.92
N THR A 62 -9.75 -11.30 5.31
CA THR A 62 -9.16 -10.24 6.11
C THR A 62 -8.91 -9.01 5.24
N ILE A 63 -9.41 -7.86 5.65
CA ILE A 63 -9.29 -6.56 4.96
C ILE A 63 -8.27 -5.68 5.66
N THR A 64 -8.37 -5.59 6.99
CA THR A 64 -7.47 -4.78 7.82
C THR A 64 -6.62 -5.66 8.70
N SER A 65 -5.36 -5.27 8.93
CA SER A 65 -4.50 -5.97 9.88
C SER A 65 -5.04 -5.85 11.31
N ALA A 66 -5.08 -6.96 12.04
CA ALA A 66 -5.46 -7.00 13.44
C ALA A 66 -4.28 -7.44 14.30
N ALA A 67 -4.09 -6.77 15.44
CA ALA A 67 -3.03 -7.09 16.39
C ALA A 67 -3.60 -7.81 17.62
N THR A 68 -2.93 -8.85 18.08
CA THR A 68 -3.28 -9.56 19.29
C THR A 68 -2.04 -10.02 20.04
N THR A 69 -2.16 -10.22 21.35
CA THR A 69 -1.09 -10.71 22.20
C THR A 69 -1.50 -12.04 22.83
N CYS A 70 -0.61 -13.00 22.80
CA CYS A 70 -0.80 -14.29 23.46
C CYS A 70 0.50 -14.75 24.15
N PHE A 71 0.41 -15.84 24.92
CA PHE A 71 1.54 -16.38 25.69
C PHE A 71 1.71 -17.87 25.43
N TRP A 72 2.96 -18.28 25.14
CA TRP A 72 3.33 -19.67 24.94
C TRP A 72 4.69 -19.97 25.59
N LYS A 73 4.79 -21.06 26.36
CA LYS A 73 6.04 -21.45 27.03
C LYS A 73 6.80 -20.29 27.70
N LYS A 74 6.08 -19.43 28.43
CA LYS A 74 6.62 -18.23 29.12
C LYS A 74 7.14 -17.14 28.15
N HIS A 75 6.84 -17.21 26.85
CA HIS A 75 7.10 -16.17 25.89
C HIS A 75 5.82 -15.38 25.62
N ARG A 76 5.98 -14.11 25.38
CA ARG A 76 4.93 -13.21 24.86
C ARG A 76 5.04 -13.19 23.35
N ILE A 77 3.95 -13.50 22.68
CA ILE A 77 3.86 -13.47 21.22
C ILE A 77 2.84 -12.41 20.83
N ASN A 78 3.30 -11.35 20.19
CA ASN A 78 2.44 -10.36 19.56
C ASN A 78 2.27 -10.78 18.09
N ILE A 79 1.03 -10.98 17.68
CA ILE A 79 0.68 -11.42 16.33
C ILE A 79 -0.01 -10.28 15.61
N ILE A 80 0.45 -9.95 14.42
CA ILE A 80 -0.28 -9.11 13.48
C ILE A 80 -0.78 -10.01 12.35
N ASP A 81 -2.09 -10.15 12.26
CA ASP A 81 -2.75 -10.85 11.16
C ASP A 81 -2.92 -9.90 9.98
N THR A 82 -2.41 -10.27 8.81
CA THR A 82 -2.36 -9.38 7.63
C THR A 82 -3.31 -9.85 6.54
N PRO A 83 -3.86 -8.94 5.71
CA PRO A 83 -4.67 -9.32 4.56
C PRO A 83 -3.90 -10.18 3.56
N GLY A 84 -4.60 -11.07 2.87
CA GLY A 84 -4.04 -11.87 1.77
C GLY A 84 -4.34 -11.33 0.38
N HIS A 85 -5.20 -10.31 0.24
CA HIS A 85 -5.65 -9.78 -1.04
C HIS A 85 -4.72 -8.67 -1.56
N VAL A 86 -4.46 -8.66 -2.87
CA VAL A 86 -3.54 -7.69 -3.51
C VAL A 86 -3.94 -6.22 -3.32
N ASP A 87 -5.24 -5.93 -3.20
CA ASP A 87 -5.73 -4.57 -2.98
C ASP A 87 -5.34 -4.00 -1.60
N PHE A 88 -4.97 -4.88 -0.66
CA PHE A 88 -4.59 -4.54 0.72
C PHE A 88 -3.12 -4.81 1.04
N THR A 89 -2.27 -4.91 0.03
CA THR A 89 -0.82 -5.15 0.21
C THR A 89 -0.14 -4.11 1.09
N VAL A 90 -0.69 -2.91 1.16
CA VAL A 90 -0.19 -1.84 2.04
C VAL A 90 -0.38 -2.16 3.53
N GLU A 91 -1.47 -2.83 3.89
CA GLU A 91 -1.64 -3.35 5.25
C GLU A 91 -0.52 -4.35 5.60
N VAL A 92 -0.10 -5.17 4.61
CA VAL A 92 1.04 -6.09 4.76
C VAL A 92 2.34 -5.31 4.95
N GLN A 93 2.61 -4.30 4.11
CA GLN A 93 3.82 -3.46 4.21
C GLN A 93 3.92 -2.74 5.55
N ARG A 94 2.81 -2.13 6.01
CA ARG A 94 2.74 -1.48 7.32
C ARG A 94 3.09 -2.46 8.45
N SER A 95 2.57 -3.67 8.37
CA SER A 95 2.83 -4.71 9.35
C SER A 95 4.27 -5.18 9.30
N LEU A 96 4.81 -5.47 8.12
CA LEU A 96 6.19 -5.93 7.92
C LEU A 96 7.22 -4.94 8.50
N ARG A 97 6.94 -3.64 8.43
CA ARG A 97 7.84 -2.61 8.95
C ARG A 97 8.02 -2.67 10.48
N VAL A 98 7.02 -3.17 11.18
CA VAL A 98 7.00 -3.20 12.65
C VAL A 98 7.15 -4.60 13.24
N LEU A 99 7.32 -5.62 12.41
CA LEU A 99 7.51 -6.99 12.83
C LEU A 99 9.00 -7.36 12.91
N ASP A 100 9.32 -8.28 13.82
CA ASP A 100 10.67 -8.85 13.93
C ASP A 100 10.79 -10.12 13.08
N GLY A 101 9.68 -10.81 12.82
CA GLY A 101 9.65 -12.00 12.00
C GLY A 101 8.26 -12.27 11.45
N SER A 102 8.15 -13.23 10.52
CA SER A 102 6.86 -13.60 9.94
C SER A 102 6.72 -15.09 9.68
N VAL A 103 5.48 -15.56 9.73
CA VAL A 103 5.07 -16.91 9.33
C VAL A 103 4.30 -16.83 8.04
N THR A 104 4.84 -17.41 6.97
CA THR A 104 4.16 -17.51 5.69
C THR A 104 3.37 -18.80 5.61
N VAL A 105 2.05 -18.68 5.56
CA VAL A 105 1.14 -19.84 5.46
C VAL A 105 0.89 -20.14 3.98
N LEU A 106 1.21 -21.35 3.55
CA LEU A 106 0.99 -21.84 2.19
C LEU A 106 0.00 -23.00 2.20
N CYS A 107 -0.81 -23.11 1.15
CA CYS A 107 -1.68 -24.26 0.98
C CYS A 107 -0.90 -25.45 0.39
N ALA A 108 -0.95 -26.64 1.00
CA ALA A 108 -0.26 -27.83 0.52
C ALA A 108 -0.66 -28.24 -0.91
N LYS A 109 -1.89 -27.92 -1.33
CA LYS A 109 -2.39 -28.16 -2.69
C LYS A 109 -1.94 -27.08 -3.68
N GLY A 110 -2.03 -25.80 -3.34
CA GLY A 110 -1.68 -24.67 -4.22
C GLY A 110 -0.17 -24.41 -4.26
N GLY A 111 0.51 -24.63 -3.15
CA GLY A 111 1.92 -24.26 -2.99
C GLY A 111 2.12 -22.77 -3.03
N VAL A 112 3.07 -22.30 -3.83
CA VAL A 112 3.35 -20.88 -4.02
C VAL A 112 2.43 -20.29 -5.08
N GLU A 113 1.60 -19.32 -4.70
CA GLU A 113 0.72 -18.57 -5.57
C GLU A 113 1.25 -17.17 -5.84
N PRO A 114 0.76 -16.45 -6.87
CA PRO A 114 1.24 -15.10 -7.23
C PRO A 114 1.21 -14.09 -6.08
N GLN A 115 0.17 -14.16 -5.25
CA GLN A 115 0.04 -13.32 -4.08
C GLN A 115 1.10 -13.63 -3.02
N SER A 116 1.46 -14.92 -2.87
CA SER A 116 2.57 -15.33 -1.99
C SER A 116 3.90 -14.74 -2.44
N GLU A 117 4.15 -14.68 -3.75
CA GLU A 117 5.36 -14.07 -4.32
C GLU A 117 5.43 -12.56 -4.02
N THR A 118 4.28 -11.87 -4.10
CA THR A 118 4.20 -10.44 -3.80
C THR A 118 4.53 -10.14 -2.35
N VAL A 119 3.88 -10.85 -1.42
CA VAL A 119 4.12 -10.68 0.02
C VAL A 119 5.56 -11.08 0.39
N TRP A 120 6.09 -12.12 -0.25
CA TRP A 120 7.47 -12.56 -0.05
C TRP A 120 8.48 -11.48 -0.45
N ARG A 121 8.32 -10.85 -1.62
CA ARG A 121 9.18 -9.74 -2.07
C ARG A 121 9.13 -8.54 -1.13
N GLN A 122 7.95 -8.21 -0.61
CA GLN A 122 7.81 -7.15 0.40
C GLN A 122 8.58 -7.48 1.67
N ALA A 123 8.52 -8.74 2.13
CA ALA A 123 9.31 -9.18 3.28
C ALA A 123 10.83 -9.15 3.01
N ASP A 124 11.27 -9.39 1.76
CA ASP A 124 12.68 -9.24 1.35
C ASP A 124 13.13 -7.78 1.43
N GLU A 125 12.28 -6.84 1.00
CA GLU A 125 12.55 -5.40 1.04
C GLU A 125 12.84 -4.93 2.47
N TYR A 126 12.06 -5.40 3.43
CA TYR A 126 12.23 -5.08 4.85
C TYR A 126 13.17 -6.03 5.60
N LYS A 127 13.78 -7.00 4.90
CA LYS A 127 14.69 -8.03 5.47
C LYS A 127 14.11 -8.78 6.66
N VAL A 128 12.81 -9.01 6.67
CA VAL A 128 12.12 -9.68 7.78
C VAL A 128 12.44 -11.18 7.79
N PRO A 129 12.96 -11.73 8.89
CA PRO A 129 13.15 -13.17 9.07
C PRO A 129 11.83 -13.95 8.94
N ARG A 130 11.90 -15.11 8.29
CA ARG A 130 10.71 -15.88 7.91
C ARG A 130 10.80 -17.35 8.25
N MET A 131 9.62 -17.92 8.50
CA MET A 131 9.39 -19.35 8.46
C MET A 131 8.14 -19.67 7.65
N ILE A 132 8.01 -20.89 7.18
CA ILE A 132 6.87 -21.34 6.36
C ILE A 132 6.07 -22.37 7.11
N PHE A 133 4.75 -22.27 7.03
CA PHE A 133 3.80 -23.28 7.49
C PHE A 133 2.99 -23.79 6.29
N VAL A 134 3.26 -25.03 5.86
CA VAL A 134 2.50 -25.70 4.81
C VAL A 134 1.23 -26.26 5.44
N ASN A 135 0.14 -25.56 5.24
CA ASN A 135 -1.18 -25.81 5.81
C ASN A 135 -2.07 -26.64 4.88
N LYS A 136 -3.18 -27.12 5.41
CA LYS A 136 -4.19 -27.91 4.68
C LYS A 136 -3.63 -29.22 4.14
N MET A 137 -2.83 -29.94 4.94
CA MET A 137 -2.31 -31.26 4.59
C MET A 137 -3.41 -32.33 4.46
N ASP A 138 -4.63 -32.04 4.92
CA ASP A 138 -5.80 -32.91 4.93
C ASP A 138 -6.66 -32.82 3.66
N ILE A 139 -6.43 -31.90 2.76
CA ILE A 139 -7.26 -31.73 1.57
C ILE A 139 -6.77 -32.57 0.39
N MET A 140 -7.70 -32.95 -0.50
CA MET A 140 -7.39 -33.70 -1.72
C MET A 140 -6.41 -32.94 -2.61
N GLY A 141 -5.29 -33.56 -2.98
CA GLY A 141 -4.20 -32.99 -3.77
C GLY A 141 -3.14 -32.28 -2.92
N ALA A 142 -3.16 -32.44 -1.59
CA ALA A 142 -2.12 -31.93 -0.71
C ALA A 142 -0.80 -32.68 -0.94
N ASP A 143 0.27 -31.92 -1.20
CA ASP A 143 1.62 -32.46 -1.41
C ASP A 143 2.67 -31.50 -0.83
N PHE A 144 3.21 -31.87 0.32
CA PHE A 144 4.22 -31.11 1.04
C PHE A 144 5.52 -30.93 0.23
N TYR A 145 5.98 -32.00 -0.39
CA TYR A 145 7.27 -32.00 -1.09
C TYR A 145 7.21 -31.15 -2.38
N ARG A 146 6.09 -31.19 -3.06
CA ARG A 146 5.83 -30.30 -4.20
C ARG A 146 5.80 -28.83 -3.76
N ALA A 147 5.09 -28.53 -2.66
CA ALA A 147 5.05 -27.17 -2.11
C ALA A 147 6.46 -26.68 -1.70
N LEU A 148 7.25 -27.53 -1.03
CA LEU A 148 8.64 -27.24 -0.66
C LEU A 148 9.52 -26.94 -1.89
N ASN A 149 9.41 -27.75 -2.95
CA ASN A 149 10.16 -27.52 -4.18
C ASN A 149 9.74 -26.21 -4.87
N MET A 150 8.42 -25.90 -4.91
CA MET A 150 7.94 -24.62 -5.43
C MET A 150 8.50 -23.43 -4.66
N VAL A 151 8.64 -23.55 -3.33
CA VAL A 151 9.26 -22.51 -2.50
C VAL A 151 10.72 -22.29 -2.90
N LYS A 152 11.50 -23.37 -2.99
CA LYS A 152 12.91 -23.29 -3.41
C LYS A 152 13.07 -22.67 -4.80
N ASP A 153 12.20 -23.06 -5.75
CA ASP A 153 12.27 -22.62 -7.15
C ASP A 153 11.81 -21.16 -7.35
N ARG A 154 10.72 -20.75 -6.70
CA ARG A 154 10.11 -19.43 -6.93
C ARG A 154 10.64 -18.36 -6.03
N PHE A 155 10.87 -18.67 -4.74
CA PHE A 155 11.41 -17.69 -3.80
C PHE A 155 12.95 -17.61 -3.81
N LYS A 156 13.62 -18.60 -4.44
CA LYS A 156 15.08 -18.69 -4.49
C LYS A 156 15.74 -18.61 -3.11
N CYS A 157 15.10 -19.16 -2.10
CA CYS A 157 15.56 -19.16 -0.72
C CYS A 157 16.01 -20.57 -0.28
N ASN A 158 16.85 -20.61 0.77
CA ASN A 158 17.29 -21.85 1.40
C ASN A 158 16.20 -22.38 2.36
N ALA A 159 15.13 -22.93 1.80
CA ALA A 159 14.03 -23.51 2.56
C ALA A 159 14.37 -24.94 2.98
N LEU A 160 14.44 -25.19 4.29
CA LEU A 160 14.74 -26.50 4.87
C LEU A 160 13.57 -26.96 5.75
N PRO A 161 13.06 -28.17 5.53
CA PRO A 161 12.05 -28.73 6.41
C PRO A 161 12.65 -29.04 7.78
N ILE A 162 12.00 -28.57 8.82
CA ILE A 162 12.25 -28.97 10.22
C ILE A 162 11.22 -29.98 10.69
N GLN A 163 10.18 -30.18 9.88
CA GLN A 163 9.11 -31.16 10.09
C GLN A 163 8.77 -31.84 8.77
N LEU A 164 8.36 -33.09 8.82
CA LEU A 164 7.79 -33.82 7.70
C LEU A 164 6.37 -34.30 8.05
N PRO A 165 5.44 -34.35 7.08
CA PRO A 165 4.09 -34.87 7.32
C PRO A 165 4.11 -36.39 7.40
N ILE A 166 3.29 -36.97 8.30
CA ILE A 166 2.96 -38.40 8.36
C ILE A 166 1.61 -38.55 7.66
N GLY A 167 1.66 -39.14 6.46
CA GLY A 167 0.49 -39.21 5.59
C GLY A 167 0.18 -37.90 4.85
N SER A 168 -0.87 -37.90 4.06
CA SER A 168 -1.43 -36.77 3.35
C SER A 168 -2.91 -36.99 3.08
N GLU A 169 -3.65 -35.92 2.82
CA GLU A 169 -5.11 -35.99 2.62
C GLU A 169 -5.80 -36.66 3.81
N ASP A 170 -6.70 -37.60 3.56
CA ASP A 170 -7.42 -38.33 4.62
C ASP A 170 -6.51 -39.18 5.52
N THR A 171 -5.29 -39.48 5.10
CA THR A 171 -4.30 -40.25 5.86
C THR A 171 -3.37 -39.42 6.70
N PHE A 172 -3.50 -38.09 6.66
CA PHE A 172 -2.67 -37.19 7.47
C PHE A 172 -3.00 -37.36 8.96
N GLU A 173 -2.07 -37.89 9.75
CA GLU A 173 -2.26 -38.21 11.17
C GLU A 173 -1.27 -37.50 12.12
N GLY A 174 -0.22 -36.90 11.60
CA GLY A 174 0.78 -36.26 12.44
C GLY A 174 1.97 -35.73 11.67
N ILE A 175 3.03 -35.41 12.41
CA ILE A 175 4.27 -34.88 11.89
C ILE A 175 5.49 -35.61 12.46
N ILE A 176 6.58 -35.63 11.72
CA ILE A 176 7.91 -35.95 12.20
C ILE A 176 8.64 -34.67 12.52
N ASP A 177 9.13 -34.50 13.74
CA ASP A 177 10.04 -33.46 14.13
C ASP A 177 11.47 -33.91 13.80
N LEU A 178 12.11 -33.29 12.82
CA LEU A 178 13.46 -33.65 12.38
C LEU A 178 14.55 -33.14 13.34
N VAL A 179 14.27 -32.14 14.14
CA VAL A 179 15.23 -31.59 15.13
C VAL A 179 15.27 -32.50 16.35
N GLU A 180 14.12 -32.85 16.92
CA GLU A 180 13.99 -33.74 18.07
C GLU A 180 14.03 -35.23 17.69
N ASN A 181 13.93 -35.54 16.39
CA ASN A 181 14.00 -36.89 15.81
C ASN A 181 12.94 -37.85 16.35
N HIS A 182 11.69 -37.42 16.41
CA HIS A 182 10.54 -38.23 16.83
C HIS A 182 9.28 -37.89 16.04
N ALA A 183 8.26 -38.74 16.16
CA ALA A 183 6.94 -38.52 15.57
C ALA A 183 5.96 -37.97 16.61
N VAL A 184 5.11 -37.02 16.17
CA VAL A 184 3.97 -36.48 16.93
C VAL A 184 2.69 -36.94 16.24
N ILE A 185 1.98 -37.89 16.88
CA ILE A 185 0.74 -38.48 16.34
C ILE A 185 -0.46 -37.93 17.09
N TYR A 186 -1.42 -37.38 16.37
CA TYR A 186 -2.66 -36.84 16.96
C TYR A 186 -3.71 -37.93 17.16
N ILE A 187 -4.42 -37.89 18.30
CA ILE A 187 -5.47 -38.83 18.64
C ILE A 187 -6.81 -38.13 18.61
N ASP A 188 -7.72 -38.58 17.74
CA ASP A 188 -9.06 -37.99 17.55
C ASP A 188 -9.03 -36.46 17.47
N PRO A 189 -8.25 -35.85 16.56
CA PRO A 189 -7.98 -34.42 16.59
C PRO A 189 -9.25 -33.57 16.48
N ASP A 190 -10.27 -34.04 15.81
CA ASP A 190 -11.54 -33.30 15.68
C ASP A 190 -12.31 -33.29 16.99
N LYS A 191 -12.36 -34.42 17.71
CA LYS A 191 -13.04 -34.56 19.00
C LYS A 191 -12.27 -33.90 20.13
N GLU A 192 -10.99 -34.17 20.22
CA GLU A 192 -10.08 -33.67 21.26
C GLU A 192 -9.51 -32.29 20.92
N LYS A 193 -9.93 -31.68 19.81
CA LYS A 193 -9.48 -30.36 19.32
C LYS A 193 -7.95 -30.23 19.28
N GLY A 194 -7.26 -31.30 18.88
CA GLY A 194 -5.81 -31.33 18.78
C GLY A 194 -5.05 -31.28 20.13
N MET A 195 -5.76 -31.31 21.27
CA MET A 195 -5.12 -31.25 22.59
C MET A 195 -4.45 -32.58 22.98
N LYS A 196 -4.83 -33.67 22.34
CA LYS A 196 -4.31 -35.00 22.66
C LYS A 196 -3.45 -35.51 21.53
N PHE A 197 -2.16 -35.65 21.80
CA PHE A 197 -1.18 -36.23 20.88
C PHE A 197 -0.18 -37.09 21.68
N GLU A 198 0.49 -38.00 20.99
CA GLU A 198 1.53 -38.85 21.55
C GLU A 198 2.83 -38.65 20.80
N ILE A 199 3.93 -38.60 21.57
CA ILE A 199 5.28 -38.65 21.02
C ILE A 199 5.64 -40.11 20.85
N ARG A 200 5.99 -40.54 19.63
CA ARG A 200 6.33 -41.90 19.27
C ARG A 200 7.62 -41.95 18.47
N GLU A 201 8.18 -43.15 18.31
CA GLU A 201 9.24 -43.38 17.34
C GLU A 201 8.72 -43.12 15.92
N ILE A 202 9.64 -42.72 15.03
CA ILE A 202 9.31 -42.47 13.61
C ILE A 202 8.80 -43.79 13.00
N PRO A 203 7.67 -43.80 12.26
CA PRO A 203 7.15 -44.96 11.57
C PRO A 203 8.19 -45.64 10.68
N ASP A 204 8.22 -46.96 10.65
CA ASP A 204 9.24 -47.73 9.94
C ASP A 204 9.33 -47.40 8.44
N ASP A 205 8.20 -47.14 7.81
CA ASP A 205 8.08 -46.77 6.40
C ASP A 205 8.59 -45.35 6.10
N MET A 206 8.75 -44.52 7.12
CA MET A 206 9.25 -43.15 6.99
C MET A 206 10.68 -42.95 7.51
N LYS A 207 11.27 -43.97 8.17
CA LYS A 207 12.60 -43.86 8.78
C LYS A 207 13.69 -43.44 7.77
N GLU A 208 13.69 -44.02 6.58
CA GLU A 208 14.68 -43.74 5.55
C GLU A 208 14.52 -42.28 5.04
N LEU A 209 13.30 -41.85 4.78
CA LEU A 209 13.00 -40.49 4.33
C LEU A 209 13.33 -39.46 5.41
N ALA A 210 12.95 -39.72 6.65
CA ALA A 210 13.24 -38.87 7.80
C ALA A 210 14.75 -38.73 8.04
N ALA A 211 15.50 -39.84 7.98
CA ALA A 211 16.95 -39.85 8.10
C ALA A 211 17.61 -38.97 7.00
N LYS A 212 17.17 -39.13 5.75
CA LYS A 212 17.68 -38.31 4.64
C LYS A 212 17.50 -36.79 4.89
N TYR A 213 16.27 -36.38 5.25
CA TYR A 213 16.02 -34.93 5.48
C TYR A 213 16.66 -34.42 6.75
N ARG A 214 16.82 -35.27 7.78
CA ARG A 214 17.57 -34.93 8.99
C ARG A 214 19.02 -34.69 8.68
N THR A 215 19.68 -35.61 7.95
CA THR A 215 21.08 -35.46 7.54
C THR A 215 21.26 -34.18 6.72
N GLU A 216 20.37 -33.91 5.74
CA GLU A 216 20.38 -32.65 4.97
C GLU A 216 20.27 -31.42 5.88
N LEU A 217 19.39 -31.45 6.88
CA LEU A 217 19.22 -30.36 7.86
C LEU A 217 20.49 -30.18 8.71
N VAL A 218 21.06 -31.26 9.25
CA VAL A 218 22.24 -31.20 10.14
C VAL A 218 23.48 -30.78 9.36
N GLU A 219 23.66 -31.23 8.13
CA GLU A 219 24.74 -30.77 7.23
C GLU A 219 24.67 -29.26 7.00
N HIS A 220 23.49 -28.74 6.66
CA HIS A 220 23.32 -27.30 6.49
C HIS A 220 23.54 -26.50 7.78
N VAL A 221 23.12 -27.06 8.93
CA VAL A 221 23.38 -26.45 10.24
C VAL A 221 24.88 -26.43 10.54
N ALA A 222 25.60 -27.51 10.24
CA ALA A 222 27.04 -27.58 10.41
C ALA A 222 27.78 -26.60 9.48
N GLU A 223 27.36 -26.43 8.23
CA GLU A 223 27.93 -25.46 7.29
C GLU A 223 27.83 -23.98 7.76
N MET A 224 26.83 -23.67 8.60
CA MET A 224 26.58 -22.32 9.10
C MET A 224 27.40 -21.93 10.34
N ASP A 225 28.14 -22.88 10.94
CA ASP A 225 28.92 -22.67 12.16
C ASP A 225 30.22 -23.48 12.11
N GLU A 226 31.35 -22.79 12.17
CA GLU A 226 32.69 -23.42 12.02
C GLU A 226 32.98 -24.50 13.08
N ASP A 227 32.58 -24.26 14.33
CA ASP A 227 32.77 -25.22 15.42
C ASP A 227 31.93 -26.49 15.21
N LEU A 228 30.69 -26.33 14.73
CA LEU A 228 29.83 -27.46 14.42
C LEU A 228 30.26 -28.21 13.17
N MET A 229 30.84 -27.53 12.20
CA MET A 229 31.37 -28.15 11.00
C MET A 229 32.55 -29.05 11.33
N GLU A 230 33.49 -28.59 12.19
CA GLU A 230 34.62 -29.38 12.66
C GLU A 230 34.12 -30.61 13.42
N LYS A 231 33.19 -30.43 14.35
CA LYS A 231 32.57 -31.50 15.14
C LYS A 231 31.81 -32.52 14.27
N TYR A 232 31.10 -32.07 13.23
CA TYR A 232 30.43 -32.94 12.28
C TYR A 232 31.42 -33.83 11.50
N PHE A 233 32.53 -33.27 11.03
CA PHE A 233 33.55 -34.02 10.30
C PHE A 233 34.35 -34.97 11.17
N GLU A 234 34.61 -34.64 12.44
CA GLU A 234 35.42 -35.45 13.33
C GLU A 234 34.60 -36.55 14.00
N GLU A 235 33.36 -36.27 14.44
CA GLU A 235 32.57 -37.14 15.30
C GLU A 235 31.27 -37.64 14.66
N GLY A 236 30.84 -37.04 13.54
CA GLY A 236 29.63 -37.38 12.80
C GLY A 236 28.36 -36.65 13.27
N GLU A 237 27.23 -36.91 12.59
CA GLU A 237 25.94 -36.31 12.85
C GLU A 237 25.45 -36.45 14.29
N ASP A 238 25.62 -37.61 14.86
CA ASP A 238 25.13 -37.98 16.21
C ASP A 238 25.82 -37.18 17.33
N ALA A 239 26.95 -36.58 17.07
CA ALA A 239 27.66 -35.75 18.03
C ALA A 239 27.01 -34.37 18.23
N ILE A 240 26.26 -33.87 17.23
CA ILE A 240 25.60 -32.57 17.29
C ILE A 240 24.32 -32.70 18.13
N THR A 241 24.26 -31.93 19.19
CA THR A 241 23.11 -31.94 20.10
C THR A 241 21.91 -31.17 19.56
N VAL A 242 20.70 -31.49 20.02
CA VAL A 242 19.46 -30.77 19.67
C VAL A 242 19.55 -29.29 19.98
N ASP A 243 20.16 -28.90 21.10
CA ASP A 243 20.32 -27.50 21.49
C ASP A 243 21.24 -26.74 20.52
N GLU A 244 22.32 -27.38 20.06
CA GLU A 244 23.22 -26.82 19.06
C GLU A 244 22.49 -26.61 17.72
N ILE A 245 21.72 -27.63 17.28
CA ILE A 245 20.90 -27.51 16.06
C ILE A 245 19.92 -26.36 16.18
N LYS A 246 19.16 -26.26 17.27
CA LYS A 246 18.17 -25.18 17.50
C LYS A 246 18.83 -23.82 17.49
N LYS A 247 19.99 -23.67 18.14
CA LYS A 247 20.74 -22.42 18.20
C LYS A 247 21.18 -21.92 16.81
N VAL A 248 21.66 -22.81 15.97
CA VAL A 248 22.10 -22.45 14.62
C VAL A 248 20.93 -22.22 13.69
N ILE A 249 19.87 -23.02 13.74
CA ILE A 249 18.62 -22.73 12.98
C ILE A 249 18.11 -21.33 13.32
N ARG A 250 18.06 -20.97 14.61
CA ARG A 250 17.65 -19.62 15.04
C ARG A 250 18.55 -18.54 14.46
N LYS A 251 19.87 -18.67 14.59
CA LYS A 251 20.87 -17.73 14.05
C LYS A 251 20.71 -17.54 12.55
N SER A 252 20.56 -18.65 11.83
CA SER A 252 20.44 -18.64 10.36
C SER A 252 19.07 -18.08 9.90
N THR A 253 18.01 -18.34 10.65
CA THR A 253 16.68 -17.75 10.39
C THR A 253 16.71 -16.25 10.57
N ILE A 254 17.29 -15.74 11.67
CA ILE A 254 17.44 -14.30 11.95
C ILE A 254 18.28 -13.62 10.87
N ALA A 255 19.34 -14.29 10.39
CA ALA A 255 20.21 -13.78 9.32
C ALA A 255 19.57 -13.90 7.91
N ASN A 256 18.36 -14.43 7.76
CA ASN A 256 17.73 -14.75 6.47
C ASN A 256 18.55 -15.69 5.57
N SER A 257 19.47 -16.47 6.12
CA SER A 257 20.26 -17.46 5.38
C SER A 257 19.58 -18.83 5.29
N MET A 258 18.57 -19.07 6.12
CA MET A 258 17.73 -20.27 6.14
C MET A 258 16.27 -19.90 6.40
N VAL A 259 15.35 -20.66 5.81
CA VAL A 259 13.91 -20.54 6.06
C VAL A 259 13.39 -21.89 6.58
N PRO A 260 13.06 -22.02 7.87
CA PRO A 260 12.47 -23.24 8.42
C PRO A 260 11.09 -23.51 7.84
N VAL A 261 10.78 -24.76 7.49
CA VAL A 261 9.48 -25.15 6.95
C VAL A 261 8.83 -26.16 7.88
N CYS A 262 7.63 -25.81 8.34
CA CYS A 262 6.72 -26.64 9.14
C CYS A 262 5.54 -27.11 8.30
N CYS A 263 4.78 -28.09 8.78
CA CYS A 263 3.57 -28.55 8.12
C CYS A 263 2.45 -28.89 9.13
N GLY A 264 1.21 -28.91 8.62
CA GLY A 264 0.05 -29.26 9.43
C GLY A 264 -1.28 -29.00 8.73
N THR A 265 -2.35 -29.08 9.50
CA THR A 265 -3.69 -28.64 9.10
C THR A 265 -4.36 -27.92 10.26
N ALA A 266 -4.46 -26.62 10.15
CA ALA A 266 -5.09 -25.78 11.17
C ALA A 266 -6.57 -26.12 11.34
N TYR A 267 -7.29 -26.41 10.25
CA TYR A 267 -8.71 -26.76 10.29
C TYR A 267 -8.97 -28.02 11.13
N ARG A 268 -8.16 -29.05 10.97
CA ARG A 268 -8.26 -30.28 11.74
C ARG A 268 -7.41 -30.31 13.03
N ASN A 269 -6.96 -29.15 13.46
CA ASN A 269 -6.27 -28.95 14.74
C ASN A 269 -4.95 -29.71 14.90
N MET A 270 -4.20 -29.94 13.82
CA MET A 270 -2.94 -30.67 13.83
C MET A 270 -1.77 -29.79 13.36
N GLY A 271 -0.64 -29.83 14.05
CA GLY A 271 0.60 -29.15 13.68
C GLY A 271 0.73 -27.72 14.22
N VAL A 272 -0.29 -27.15 14.88
CA VAL A 272 -0.26 -25.75 15.34
C VAL A 272 0.57 -25.57 16.62
N GLN A 273 0.52 -26.51 17.58
CA GLN A 273 1.37 -26.44 18.77
C GLN A 273 2.87 -26.58 18.42
N PRO A 274 3.29 -27.52 17.55
CA PRO A 274 4.68 -27.54 17.03
C PRO A 274 5.07 -26.28 16.28
N LEU A 275 4.14 -25.62 15.56
CA LEU A 275 4.38 -24.31 14.94
C LEU A 275 4.64 -23.24 16.00
N LEU A 276 3.86 -23.21 17.10
CA LEU A 276 4.09 -22.30 18.22
C LEU A 276 5.46 -22.53 18.89
N ASP A 277 5.86 -23.79 19.02
CA ASP A 277 7.18 -24.15 19.52
C ASP A 277 8.29 -23.62 18.61
N ALA A 278 8.14 -23.81 17.30
CA ALA A 278 9.09 -23.30 16.31
C ALA A 278 9.16 -21.76 16.29
N ILE A 279 8.04 -21.06 16.48
CA ILE A 279 8.03 -19.59 16.61
C ILE A 279 8.86 -19.15 17.83
N VAL A 280 8.68 -19.80 18.97
CA VAL A 280 9.43 -19.50 20.19
C VAL A 280 10.92 -19.80 20.02
N ASP A 281 11.26 -20.95 19.42
CA ASP A 281 12.63 -21.44 19.29
C ASP A 281 13.42 -20.68 18.22
N TYR A 282 12.83 -20.34 17.07
CA TYR A 282 13.56 -19.88 15.89
C TYR A 282 13.30 -18.43 15.49
N MET A 283 12.16 -17.84 15.85
CA MET A 283 11.88 -16.45 15.49
C MET A 283 12.64 -15.44 16.38
N PRO A 284 13.02 -14.27 15.83
CA PRO A 284 13.77 -13.26 16.57
C PRO A 284 12.97 -12.67 17.74
N ALA A 285 13.71 -12.26 18.76
CA ALA A 285 13.25 -11.29 19.75
C ALA A 285 13.58 -9.86 19.28
N PRO A 286 12.98 -8.82 19.85
CA PRO A 286 13.35 -7.44 19.54
C PRO A 286 14.82 -7.12 19.75
N THR A 287 15.52 -7.86 20.63
CA THR A 287 16.95 -7.74 20.89
C THR A 287 17.85 -8.39 19.84
N ASP A 288 17.31 -9.27 19.02
CA ASP A 288 18.05 -9.94 17.94
C ASP A 288 18.03 -9.15 16.62
N VAL A 289 17.15 -8.15 16.54
CA VAL A 289 17.06 -7.27 15.37
C VAL A 289 18.04 -6.12 15.55
N ASP A 290 18.71 -5.75 14.46
CA ASP A 290 19.63 -4.61 14.46
C ASP A 290 18.96 -3.34 14.99
N SER A 291 19.79 -2.43 15.53
CA SER A 291 19.34 -1.11 15.97
C SER A 291 18.56 -0.40 14.85
N ILE A 292 17.46 0.23 15.19
CA ILE A 292 16.70 1.01 14.21
C ILE A 292 17.43 2.31 13.91
N LYS A 293 17.60 2.59 12.64
CA LYS A 293 18.18 3.82 12.12
C LYS A 293 17.13 4.92 12.05
N GLY A 294 17.52 6.14 12.37
CA GLY A 294 16.73 7.33 12.20
C GLY A 294 17.61 8.54 11.91
N VAL A 295 16.98 9.68 11.74
CA VAL A 295 17.63 10.97 11.51
C VAL A 295 17.19 11.95 12.58
N ASN A 296 18.13 12.63 13.20
CA ASN A 296 17.83 13.70 14.11
C ASN A 296 17.30 14.92 13.33
N PRO A 297 16.07 15.40 13.57
CA PRO A 297 15.49 16.50 12.79
C PRO A 297 16.18 17.83 12.98
N ASP A 298 16.91 18.03 14.08
CA ASP A 298 17.59 19.29 14.40
C ASP A 298 19.01 19.37 13.80
N THR A 299 19.72 18.23 13.77
CA THR A 299 21.12 18.16 13.30
C THR A 299 21.26 17.54 11.90
N GLU A 300 20.20 16.90 11.40
CA GLU A 300 20.20 16.09 10.17
C GLU A 300 21.20 14.91 10.18
N GLU A 301 21.73 14.55 11.35
CA GLU A 301 22.65 13.43 11.51
C GLU A 301 21.90 12.12 11.70
N GLU A 302 22.52 11.03 11.22
CA GLU A 302 22.00 9.69 11.43
C GLU A 302 22.21 9.26 12.89
N GLU A 303 21.17 8.76 13.51
CA GLU A 303 21.17 8.21 14.85
C GLU A 303 20.61 6.79 14.86
N PHE A 304 21.02 6.00 15.84
CA PHE A 304 20.54 4.63 16.04
C PHE A 304 19.87 4.53 17.41
N ARG A 305 18.82 3.71 17.47
CA ARG A 305 18.14 3.33 18.71
C ARG A 305 18.18 1.81 18.87
N HIS A 306 18.52 1.34 20.05
CA HIS A 306 18.58 -0.07 20.38
C HIS A 306 17.34 -0.48 21.18
N SER A 307 16.96 -1.76 21.07
CA SER A 307 15.86 -2.30 21.86
C SER A 307 16.24 -2.42 23.33
N SER A 308 16.04 -1.35 24.10
CA SER A 308 16.29 -1.27 25.53
C SER A 308 15.29 -0.33 26.19
N ASP A 309 14.83 -0.69 27.41
CA ASP A 309 13.93 0.16 28.20
C ASP A 309 14.63 1.41 28.78
N ASP A 310 15.98 1.41 28.84
CA ASP A 310 16.80 2.48 29.41
C ASP A 310 17.19 3.56 28.40
N GLU A 311 16.96 3.33 27.11
CA GLU A 311 17.19 4.33 26.06
C GLU A 311 16.09 5.39 26.00
N PRO A 312 16.33 6.55 25.34
CA PRO A 312 15.28 7.51 25.05
C PRO A 312 14.11 6.89 24.30
N PHE A 313 12.89 7.25 24.65
CA PHE A 313 11.69 6.73 23.99
C PHE A 313 11.67 7.06 22.50
N SER A 314 11.43 6.03 21.68
CA SER A 314 11.08 6.18 20.29
C SER A 314 10.10 5.10 19.85
N ALA A 315 9.10 5.49 19.08
CA ALA A 315 8.07 4.60 18.56
C ALA A 315 7.61 5.03 17.17
N LEU A 316 7.15 4.08 16.37
CA LEU A 316 6.59 4.29 15.05
C LEU A 316 5.07 4.04 15.08
N ALA A 317 4.30 5.04 14.70
CA ALA A 317 2.88 4.92 14.45
C ALA A 317 2.64 4.23 13.11
N PHE A 318 2.14 2.99 13.11
CA PHE A 318 2.03 2.20 11.88
C PHE A 318 0.60 2.00 11.39
N LYS A 319 -0.39 2.27 12.22
CA LYS A 319 -1.80 2.14 11.84
C LYS A 319 -2.67 3.11 12.62
N ILE A 320 -3.60 3.75 11.94
CA ILE A 320 -4.68 4.53 12.54
C ILE A 320 -5.99 3.76 12.32
N ALA A 321 -6.85 3.75 13.33
CA ALA A 321 -8.20 3.23 13.25
C ALA A 321 -9.16 4.21 13.93
N THR A 322 -10.39 4.27 13.45
CA THR A 322 -11.46 5.06 14.08
C THR A 322 -12.42 4.13 14.80
N ASP A 323 -12.61 4.38 16.06
CA ASP A 323 -13.56 3.64 16.90
C ASP A 323 -14.76 4.52 17.25
N PRO A 324 -15.99 4.00 17.17
CA PRO A 324 -17.20 4.79 17.44
C PRO A 324 -17.29 5.38 18.86
N PHE A 325 -16.62 4.74 19.84
CA PHE A 325 -16.75 5.09 21.26
C PHE A 325 -15.56 5.90 21.78
N VAL A 326 -14.34 5.56 21.36
CA VAL A 326 -13.12 6.22 21.85
C VAL A 326 -12.47 7.15 20.84
N GLY A 327 -12.99 7.19 19.61
CA GLY A 327 -12.48 8.02 18.53
C GLY A 327 -11.23 7.45 17.88
N LYS A 328 -10.25 8.29 17.61
CA LYS A 328 -9.00 7.92 16.94
C LYS A 328 -8.12 7.03 17.82
N ILE A 329 -7.76 5.87 17.33
CA ILE A 329 -6.81 4.92 17.93
C ILE A 329 -5.59 4.87 17.05
N CYS A 330 -4.41 5.07 17.62
CA CYS A 330 -3.12 4.99 16.95
C CYS A 330 -2.37 3.74 17.43
N PHE A 331 -2.13 2.80 16.54
CA PHE A 331 -1.27 1.64 16.81
C PHE A 331 0.18 2.03 16.60
N PHE A 332 1.03 1.69 17.56
CA PHE A 332 2.44 2.02 17.51
C PHE A 332 3.31 0.89 18.05
N ARG A 333 4.53 0.80 17.52
CA ARG A 333 5.58 -0.06 18.04
C ARG A 333 6.63 0.79 18.77
N VAL A 334 6.97 0.42 19.98
CA VAL A 334 8.10 1.01 20.72
C VAL A 334 9.39 0.34 20.29
N TYR A 335 10.34 1.11 19.77
CA TYR A 335 11.66 0.61 19.38
C TYR A 335 12.70 0.79 20.48
N SER A 336 12.62 1.87 21.25
CA SER A 336 13.53 2.14 22.37
C SER A 336 12.79 2.84 23.51
N GLY A 337 13.31 2.68 24.71
CA GLY A 337 12.78 3.33 25.90
C GLY A 337 11.42 2.81 26.32
N GLN A 338 10.72 3.63 27.09
CA GLN A 338 9.39 3.35 27.61
C GLN A 338 8.55 4.62 27.67
N ILE A 339 7.23 4.47 27.61
CA ILE A 339 6.30 5.60 27.77
C ILE A 339 5.14 5.23 28.67
N ALA A 340 4.81 6.11 29.64
CA ALA A 340 3.66 5.94 30.51
C ALA A 340 2.42 6.64 29.95
N ALA A 341 1.25 6.10 30.26
CA ALA A 341 -0.01 6.74 29.94
C ALA A 341 -0.09 8.14 30.60
N GLY A 342 -0.60 9.12 29.86
CA GLY A 342 -0.73 10.51 30.31
C GLY A 342 0.54 11.36 30.13
N THR A 343 1.66 10.83 29.64
CA THR A 343 2.89 11.61 29.44
C THR A 343 2.92 12.33 28.09
N PRO A 344 3.61 13.48 28.00
CA PRO A 344 3.85 14.13 26.71
C PRO A 344 4.88 13.34 25.89
N CYS A 345 4.79 13.47 24.57
CA CYS A 345 5.77 12.99 23.61
C CYS A 345 5.83 13.96 22.41
N LEU A 346 6.88 13.87 21.63
CA LEU A 346 7.04 14.66 20.41
C LEU A 346 6.68 13.80 19.18
N ASN A 347 5.81 14.30 18.32
CA ASN A 347 5.71 13.85 16.95
C ASN A 347 6.78 14.58 16.15
N SER A 348 7.92 13.94 15.92
CA SER A 348 9.10 14.56 15.31
C SER A 348 8.95 14.81 13.81
N VAL A 349 8.06 14.09 13.14
CA VAL A 349 7.79 14.30 11.70
C VAL A 349 7.03 15.61 11.47
N LYS A 350 6.12 15.97 12.39
CA LYS A 350 5.28 17.18 12.31
C LYS A 350 5.74 18.31 13.22
N ASP A 351 6.79 18.07 13.99
CA ASP A 351 7.27 18.98 15.04
C ASP A 351 6.12 19.45 15.97
N GLN A 352 5.35 18.50 16.46
CA GLN A 352 4.18 18.76 17.31
C GLN A 352 4.23 17.95 18.59
N LYS A 353 3.97 18.64 19.72
CA LYS A 353 3.80 17.98 21.01
C LYS A 353 2.45 17.28 21.07
N GLU A 354 2.49 16.01 21.39
CA GLU A 354 1.33 15.16 21.60
C GLU A 354 1.29 14.66 23.05
N ARG A 355 0.16 14.17 23.47
CA ARG A 355 0.02 13.52 24.76
C ARG A 355 -0.44 12.10 24.59
N MET A 356 0.36 11.17 25.09
CA MET A 356 0.00 9.75 25.15
C MET A 356 -1.13 9.59 26.18
N GLY A 357 -2.38 9.57 25.73
CA GLY A 357 -3.53 9.49 26.63
C GLY A 357 -3.61 8.14 27.34
N ARG A 358 -4.55 7.29 26.95
CA ARG A 358 -4.61 5.88 27.37
C ARG A 358 -3.76 5.02 26.46
N ILE A 359 -3.06 4.05 27.04
CA ILE A 359 -2.33 3.04 26.28
C ILE A 359 -3.09 1.72 26.43
N LEU A 360 -3.35 1.06 25.31
CA LEU A 360 -4.15 -0.14 25.23
C LEU A 360 -3.29 -1.29 24.70
N LEU A 361 -3.35 -2.43 25.36
CA LEU A 361 -2.93 -3.69 24.79
C LEU A 361 -4.13 -4.32 24.08
N MET A 362 -3.91 -4.76 22.84
CA MET A 362 -4.97 -5.37 22.05
C MET A 362 -4.93 -6.88 22.17
N HIS A 363 -6.07 -7.47 22.51
CA HIS A 363 -6.30 -8.91 22.50
C HIS A 363 -7.47 -9.20 21.54
N ALA A 364 -7.16 -9.15 20.24
CA ALA A 364 -8.16 -9.21 19.18
C ALA A 364 -9.23 -8.10 19.36
N ASN A 365 -10.46 -8.45 19.77
CA ASN A 365 -11.56 -7.49 19.99
C ASN A 365 -11.64 -6.96 21.44
N HIS A 366 -10.79 -7.46 22.35
CA HIS A 366 -10.70 -6.96 23.73
C HIS A 366 -9.56 -5.96 23.89
N ARG A 367 -9.76 -4.98 24.75
CA ARG A 367 -8.81 -3.91 25.06
C ARG A 367 -8.48 -3.94 26.53
N GLU A 368 -7.20 -3.95 26.84
CA GLU A 368 -6.70 -3.85 28.21
C GLU A 368 -5.91 -2.55 28.37
N ASP A 369 -6.28 -1.74 29.36
CA ASP A 369 -5.51 -0.54 29.70
C ASP A 369 -4.20 -0.94 30.38
N ILE A 370 -3.08 -0.49 29.82
CA ILE A 370 -1.76 -0.68 30.40
C ILE A 370 -1.16 0.66 30.83
N PRO A 371 -0.49 0.72 31.98
CA PRO A 371 0.07 1.97 32.49
C PRO A 371 1.33 2.44 31.74
N VAL A 372 2.09 1.51 31.17
CA VAL A 372 3.38 1.76 30.51
C VAL A 372 3.54 0.83 29.32
N ALA A 373 3.98 1.35 28.18
CA ALA A 373 4.49 0.58 27.05
C ALA A 373 6.02 0.61 27.07
N TYR A 374 6.63 -0.54 26.85
CA TYR A 374 8.07 -0.78 26.91
C TYR A 374 8.67 -1.02 25.53
N SER A 375 9.99 -0.94 25.40
CA SER A 375 10.72 -1.30 24.18
C SER A 375 10.27 -2.67 23.67
N GLY A 376 10.08 -2.82 22.35
CA GLY A 376 9.57 -4.05 21.70
C GLY A 376 8.06 -4.27 21.83
N ASP A 377 7.32 -3.45 22.55
CA ASP A 377 5.87 -3.59 22.65
C ASP A 377 5.17 -3.06 21.40
N ILE A 378 4.11 -3.77 21.01
CA ILE A 378 3.11 -3.30 20.05
C ILE A 378 1.85 -2.96 20.85
N ALA A 379 1.46 -1.69 20.84
CA ALA A 379 0.36 -1.18 21.62
C ALA A 379 -0.48 -0.18 20.81
N ALA A 380 -1.60 0.23 21.38
CA ALA A 380 -2.43 1.28 20.81
C ALA A 380 -2.58 2.44 21.78
N ALA A 381 -2.69 3.65 21.27
CA ALA A 381 -2.90 4.87 22.05
C ALA A 381 -4.19 5.58 21.65
N VAL A 382 -4.86 6.13 22.65
CA VAL A 382 -5.99 7.05 22.48
C VAL A 382 -5.54 8.43 22.92
N GLY A 383 -5.94 9.47 22.20
CA GLY A 383 -5.63 10.85 22.54
C GLY A 383 -4.59 11.54 21.67
N LEU A 384 -3.94 10.83 20.77
CA LEU A 384 -3.05 11.40 19.75
C LEU A 384 -3.90 12.04 18.64
N LYS A 385 -3.89 13.37 18.56
CA LYS A 385 -4.79 14.11 17.65
C LYS A 385 -4.23 14.27 16.26
N ASN A 386 -2.94 14.60 16.17
CA ASN A 386 -2.29 14.98 14.92
C ASN A 386 -1.44 13.87 14.31
N THR A 387 -1.19 12.79 15.06
CA THR A 387 -0.39 11.65 14.61
C THR A 387 -1.10 10.88 13.50
N THR A 388 -0.40 10.58 12.42
CA THR A 388 -0.86 9.79 11.28
C THR A 388 0.04 8.56 11.07
N THR A 389 -0.35 7.67 10.19
CA THR A 389 0.44 6.47 9.86
C THR A 389 1.80 6.88 9.27
N GLY A 390 2.88 6.33 9.81
CA GLY A 390 4.25 6.64 9.43
C GLY A 390 4.94 7.69 10.31
N ASP A 391 4.20 8.35 11.20
CA ASP A 391 4.80 9.34 12.11
C ASP A 391 5.64 8.67 13.19
N THR A 392 6.71 9.34 13.61
CA THR A 392 7.55 8.95 14.73
C THR A 392 7.12 9.70 15.99
N LEU A 393 6.94 8.96 17.08
CA LEU A 393 6.74 9.50 18.42
C LEU A 393 8.00 9.27 19.24
N CYS A 394 8.54 10.31 19.86
CA CYS A 394 9.80 10.21 20.59
C CYS A 394 9.85 11.11 21.85
N ASP A 395 10.93 10.97 22.60
CA ASP A 395 11.27 11.86 23.70
C ASP A 395 11.55 13.27 23.18
N GLU A 396 11.01 14.30 23.85
CA GLU A 396 11.16 15.70 23.44
C GLU A 396 12.63 16.20 23.49
N ASN A 397 13.45 15.61 24.35
CA ASN A 397 14.84 16.01 24.53
C ASN A 397 15.81 15.23 23.62
N HIS A 398 15.34 14.14 23.03
CA HIS A 398 16.12 13.28 22.14
C HIS A 398 15.33 13.02 20.85
N PRO A 399 15.10 14.06 20.04
CA PRO A 399 14.26 13.94 18.84
C PRO A 399 14.92 13.03 17.80
N ILE A 400 14.14 12.17 17.21
CA ILE A 400 14.54 11.30 16.10
C ILE A 400 13.36 11.11 15.16
N ILE A 401 13.62 11.07 13.87
CA ILE A 401 12.67 10.60 12.86
C ILE A 401 13.15 9.21 12.43
N LEU A 402 12.39 8.19 12.76
CA LEU A 402 12.65 6.84 12.30
C LEU A 402 12.39 6.75 10.80
N GLU A 403 13.06 5.83 10.12
CA GLU A 403 12.86 5.62 8.69
C GLU A 403 11.37 5.51 8.35
N SER A 404 10.90 6.36 7.45
CA SER A 404 9.49 6.45 7.08
C SER A 404 9.05 5.26 6.23
N MET A 405 7.77 4.91 6.32
CA MET A 405 7.14 3.94 5.42
C MET A 405 6.85 4.62 4.08
N ASN A 406 7.28 3.99 2.99
CA ASN A 406 6.92 4.40 1.64
C ASN A 406 5.64 3.68 1.22
N PHE A 407 4.60 4.44 0.88
CA PHE A 407 3.35 3.89 0.39
C PHE A 407 3.25 4.06 -1.12
N PRO A 408 2.79 3.03 -1.85
CA PRO A 408 2.57 3.16 -3.29
C PRO A 408 1.42 4.12 -3.58
N ASP A 409 1.50 4.81 -4.71
CA ASP A 409 0.40 5.64 -5.16
C ASP A 409 -0.80 4.80 -5.59
N PRO A 410 -2.04 5.30 -5.37
CA PRO A 410 -3.25 4.62 -5.78
C PRO A 410 -3.29 4.40 -7.29
N VAL A 411 -3.73 3.20 -7.72
CA VAL A 411 -3.75 2.81 -9.14
C VAL A 411 -5.13 2.97 -9.79
N ILE A 412 -6.21 2.96 -9.00
CA ILE A 412 -7.59 3.16 -9.50
C ILE A 412 -8.13 4.48 -9.00
N ARG A 413 -8.84 5.17 -9.86
CA ARG A 413 -9.55 6.42 -9.57
C ARG A 413 -10.98 6.31 -10.05
N VAL A 414 -11.93 6.74 -9.21
CA VAL A 414 -13.36 6.83 -9.54
C VAL A 414 -13.94 8.14 -9.05
N ALA A 415 -14.93 8.65 -9.74
CA ALA A 415 -15.71 9.79 -9.27
C ALA A 415 -16.79 9.30 -8.30
N ILE A 416 -17.03 10.06 -7.23
CA ILE A 416 -18.03 9.77 -6.22
C ILE A 416 -18.91 10.98 -5.99
N GLU A 417 -20.23 10.75 -5.98
CA GLU A 417 -21.22 11.80 -5.76
C GLU A 417 -22.23 11.35 -4.72
N PRO A 418 -22.56 12.15 -3.70
CA PRO A 418 -23.59 11.79 -2.74
C PRO A 418 -24.96 11.83 -3.41
N LYS A 419 -25.85 10.90 -3.09
CA LYS A 419 -27.21 10.86 -3.64
C LYS A 419 -28.07 12.05 -3.19
N THR A 420 -27.69 12.73 -2.12
CA THR A 420 -28.42 13.88 -1.57
C THR A 420 -27.51 15.05 -1.27
N LYS A 421 -28.02 16.29 -1.40
CA LYS A 421 -27.25 17.50 -1.06
C LYS A 421 -26.80 17.52 0.42
N ALA A 422 -27.64 17.02 1.34
CA ALA A 422 -27.27 16.90 2.76
C ALA A 422 -26.14 15.89 3.01
N GLY A 423 -25.91 14.97 2.08
CA GLY A 423 -24.81 14.01 2.13
C GLY A 423 -23.43 14.60 1.78
N GLN A 424 -23.38 15.77 1.11
CA GLN A 424 -22.11 16.34 0.62
C GLN A 424 -21.14 16.67 1.74
N GLU A 425 -21.58 17.37 2.78
CA GLU A 425 -20.72 17.72 3.92
C GLU A 425 -20.32 16.48 4.71
N LYS A 426 -21.27 15.57 4.97
CA LYS A 426 -21.00 14.30 5.64
C LYS A 426 -20.01 13.43 4.88
N MET A 427 -20.13 13.39 3.55
CA MET A 427 -19.21 12.66 2.67
C MET A 427 -17.79 13.21 2.79
N GLY A 428 -17.61 14.52 2.76
CA GLY A 428 -16.28 15.14 2.92
C GLY A 428 -15.61 14.77 4.25
N ILE A 429 -16.36 14.84 5.36
CA ILE A 429 -15.86 14.45 6.69
C ILE A 429 -15.53 12.96 6.74
N ALA A 430 -16.38 12.11 6.17
CA ALA A 430 -16.18 10.67 6.16
C ALA A 430 -14.95 10.27 5.32
N LEU A 431 -14.81 10.84 4.11
CA LEU A 431 -13.66 10.61 3.24
C LEU A 431 -12.34 11.06 3.88
N ALA A 432 -12.33 12.20 4.59
CA ALA A 432 -11.16 12.67 5.30
C ALA A 432 -10.73 11.69 6.41
N LYS A 433 -11.69 11.15 7.19
CA LYS A 433 -11.39 10.13 8.21
C LYS A 433 -10.86 8.84 7.61
N LEU A 434 -11.46 8.36 6.52
CA LEU A 434 -10.99 7.16 5.82
C LEU A 434 -9.57 7.35 5.25
N ALA A 435 -9.24 8.54 4.75
CA ALA A 435 -7.90 8.87 4.28
C ALA A 435 -6.87 8.99 5.44
N GLU A 436 -7.29 9.33 6.65
CA GLU A 436 -6.40 9.26 7.82
C GLU A 436 -6.06 7.81 8.24
N GLU A 437 -7.01 6.88 8.04
CA GLU A 437 -6.82 5.47 8.36
C GLU A 437 -5.93 4.76 7.34
N ASP A 438 -6.12 5.07 6.06
CA ASP A 438 -5.43 4.42 4.95
C ASP A 438 -4.64 5.42 4.10
N PRO A 439 -3.31 5.42 4.19
CA PRO A 439 -2.45 6.34 3.45
C PRO A 439 -2.45 6.10 1.93
N THR A 440 -2.95 4.95 1.44
CA THR A 440 -3.11 4.65 0.02
C THR A 440 -4.47 5.01 -0.53
N PHE A 441 -5.40 5.37 0.35
CA PHE A 441 -6.66 5.97 -0.05
C PHE A 441 -6.51 7.48 -0.13
N LYS A 442 -6.82 8.05 -1.28
CA LYS A 442 -6.84 9.51 -1.48
C LYS A 442 -8.24 9.96 -1.89
N ALA A 443 -8.67 11.07 -1.32
CA ALA A 443 -9.92 11.73 -1.71
C ALA A 443 -9.64 13.22 -1.93
N TYR A 444 -10.02 13.73 -3.09
CA TYR A 444 -9.79 15.13 -3.46
C TYR A 444 -10.85 15.58 -4.46
N THR A 445 -11.00 16.91 -4.58
CA THR A 445 -11.81 17.51 -5.64
C THR A 445 -10.90 17.83 -6.81
N ASP A 446 -11.23 17.29 -7.97
CA ASP A 446 -10.53 17.64 -9.20
C ASP A 446 -10.86 19.07 -9.57
N GLU A 447 -9.83 19.92 -9.66
CA GLU A 447 -10.00 21.35 -9.87
C GLU A 447 -10.53 21.69 -11.27
N GLU A 448 -10.29 20.84 -12.25
CA GLU A 448 -10.68 21.07 -13.64
C GLU A 448 -12.10 20.57 -13.92
N THR A 449 -12.48 19.46 -13.33
CA THR A 449 -13.82 18.85 -13.55
C THR A 449 -14.80 19.17 -12.43
N GLY A 450 -14.33 19.62 -11.27
CA GLY A 450 -15.14 19.86 -10.07
C GLY A 450 -15.69 18.59 -9.41
N GLN A 451 -15.31 17.41 -9.89
CA GLN A 451 -15.76 16.15 -9.33
C GLN A 451 -14.97 15.78 -8.07
N THR A 452 -15.65 15.17 -7.11
CA THR A 452 -14.97 14.48 -6.01
C THR A 452 -14.43 13.14 -6.51
N ILE A 453 -13.12 12.96 -6.45
CA ILE A 453 -12.41 11.76 -6.88
C ILE A 453 -11.96 11.00 -5.65
N ILE A 454 -12.17 9.69 -5.65
CA ILE A 454 -11.53 8.77 -4.71
C ILE A 454 -10.58 7.86 -5.47
N ALA A 455 -9.43 7.62 -4.87
CA ALA A 455 -8.37 6.81 -5.46
C ALA A 455 -7.89 5.75 -4.49
N GLY A 456 -7.64 4.54 -4.97
CA GLY A 456 -7.24 3.39 -4.17
C GLY A 456 -6.45 2.35 -4.94
N MET A 457 -6.06 1.26 -4.25
CA MET A 457 -5.18 0.23 -4.78
C MET A 457 -5.88 -0.80 -5.67
N GLY A 458 -7.20 -0.84 -5.67
CA GLY A 458 -7.97 -1.79 -6.49
C GLY A 458 -9.47 -1.58 -6.35
N GLU A 459 -10.25 -2.31 -7.16
CA GLU A 459 -11.71 -2.21 -7.15
C GLU A 459 -12.30 -2.62 -5.82
N LEU A 460 -11.84 -3.75 -5.27
CA LEU A 460 -12.30 -4.24 -3.98
C LEU A 460 -11.99 -3.23 -2.85
N HIS A 461 -10.83 -2.58 -2.90
CA HIS A 461 -10.47 -1.53 -1.95
C HIS A 461 -11.49 -0.38 -1.99
N LEU A 462 -11.76 0.17 -3.17
CA LEU A 462 -12.73 1.27 -3.32
C LEU A 462 -14.17 0.85 -3.02
N GLU A 463 -14.56 -0.38 -3.37
CA GLU A 463 -15.87 -0.95 -3.02
C GLU A 463 -16.07 -1.00 -1.50
N ILE A 464 -15.06 -1.42 -0.74
CA ILE A 464 -15.10 -1.44 0.72
C ILE A 464 -15.17 -0.03 1.29
N ILE A 465 -14.43 0.92 0.75
CA ILE A 465 -14.52 2.33 1.16
C ILE A 465 -15.94 2.88 0.97
N VAL A 466 -16.55 2.62 -0.18
CA VAL A 466 -17.93 3.05 -0.47
C VAL A 466 -18.96 2.37 0.46
N ASP A 467 -18.76 1.09 0.73
CA ASP A 467 -19.62 0.36 1.66
C ASP A 467 -19.46 0.87 3.11
N ARG A 468 -18.24 1.22 3.53
CA ARG A 468 -17.98 1.88 4.82
C ARG A 468 -18.65 3.27 4.91
N LEU A 469 -18.66 4.05 3.82
CA LEU A 469 -19.39 5.33 3.78
C LEU A 469 -20.89 5.11 4.09
N LEU A 470 -21.48 4.05 3.54
CA LEU A 470 -22.88 3.72 3.79
C LEU A 470 -23.10 3.20 5.23
N ARG A 471 -22.32 2.21 5.67
CA ARG A 471 -22.55 1.50 6.95
C ARG A 471 -22.16 2.33 8.16
N GLU A 472 -20.96 2.93 8.14
CA GLU A 472 -20.41 3.66 9.29
C GLU A 472 -20.88 5.12 9.34
N PHE A 473 -20.92 5.81 8.18
CA PHE A 473 -21.19 7.24 8.10
C PHE A 473 -22.62 7.58 7.63
N LYS A 474 -23.40 6.57 7.21
CA LYS A 474 -24.76 6.74 6.69
C LYS A 474 -24.82 7.70 5.49
N VAL A 475 -23.86 7.58 4.59
CA VAL A 475 -23.76 8.37 3.35
C VAL A 475 -23.93 7.43 2.16
N GLU A 476 -25.03 7.62 1.42
CA GLU A 476 -25.24 6.95 0.14
C GLU A 476 -24.59 7.75 -0.98
N ALA A 477 -23.80 7.07 -1.82
CA ALA A 477 -23.09 7.70 -2.92
C ALA A 477 -23.24 6.89 -4.23
N ASN A 478 -23.17 7.60 -5.36
CA ASN A 478 -23.02 7.02 -6.69
C ASN A 478 -21.54 7.04 -7.07
N VAL A 479 -21.08 5.98 -7.71
CA VAL A 479 -19.70 5.85 -8.17
C VAL A 479 -19.69 5.72 -9.69
N GLY A 480 -18.78 6.41 -10.36
CA GLY A 480 -18.65 6.38 -11.81
C GLY A 480 -17.22 6.63 -12.29
N ALA A 481 -17.00 6.50 -13.59
CA ALA A 481 -15.70 6.83 -14.18
C ALA A 481 -15.42 8.35 -14.05
N PRO A 482 -14.18 8.75 -13.72
CA PRO A 482 -13.80 10.16 -13.70
C PRO A 482 -13.90 10.78 -15.09
N GLN A 483 -14.16 12.07 -15.15
CA GLN A 483 -14.02 12.81 -16.40
C GLN A 483 -12.55 13.01 -16.72
N VAL A 484 -12.20 12.93 -18.01
CA VAL A 484 -10.84 13.24 -18.46
C VAL A 484 -10.69 14.77 -18.56
N ALA A 485 -9.68 15.30 -17.91
CA ALA A 485 -9.37 16.73 -17.94
C ALA A 485 -8.62 17.08 -19.23
N TYR A 486 -9.36 17.23 -20.34
CA TYR A 486 -8.81 17.70 -21.59
C TYR A 486 -8.41 19.18 -21.51
N LYS A 487 -7.44 19.60 -22.33
CA LYS A 487 -7.03 20.98 -22.53
C LYS A 487 -7.09 21.34 -24.01
N GLU A 488 -7.01 22.63 -24.31
CA GLU A 488 -6.89 23.11 -25.67
C GLU A 488 -5.59 23.89 -25.84
N THR A 489 -5.05 23.94 -27.03
CA THR A 489 -3.91 24.81 -27.40
C THR A 489 -3.98 25.19 -28.87
N ILE A 490 -3.07 26.05 -29.28
CA ILE A 490 -2.92 26.47 -30.68
C ILE A 490 -1.63 25.93 -31.28
N GLN A 491 -1.60 25.69 -32.58
CA GLN A 491 -0.43 25.14 -33.25
C GLN A 491 0.35 26.14 -34.11
N GLN A 492 -0.21 27.29 -34.42
CA GLN A 492 0.44 28.26 -35.28
C GLN A 492 0.18 29.70 -34.79
N GLU A 493 1.04 30.62 -35.24
CA GLU A 493 0.87 32.03 -35.00
C GLU A 493 -0.36 32.56 -35.74
N SER A 494 -1.07 33.49 -35.09
CA SER A 494 -2.20 34.20 -35.66
C SER A 494 -2.34 35.56 -35.04
N SER A 495 -3.09 36.47 -35.69
CA SER A 495 -3.34 37.81 -35.20
C SER A 495 -4.79 38.18 -35.33
N SER A 496 -5.22 39.12 -34.50
CA SER A 496 -6.55 39.72 -34.56
C SER A 496 -6.45 41.25 -34.40
N ASP A 497 -7.17 41.95 -35.23
CA ASP A 497 -7.42 43.40 -35.16
C ASP A 497 -8.91 43.57 -34.87
N LEU A 498 -9.25 43.81 -33.60
CA LEU A 498 -10.65 43.80 -33.15
C LEU A 498 -11.04 45.11 -32.47
N LYS A 499 -12.10 45.71 -33.02
CA LYS A 499 -12.78 46.88 -32.45
C LYS A 499 -14.10 46.46 -31.82
N TYR A 500 -14.17 46.57 -30.49
CA TYR A 500 -15.43 46.46 -29.78
C TYR A 500 -16.08 47.81 -29.65
N LYS A 501 -17.23 47.98 -30.30
CA LYS A 501 -18.01 49.22 -30.23
C LYS A 501 -19.48 48.87 -29.97
N ARG A 502 -20.02 49.41 -28.89
CA ARG A 502 -21.46 49.27 -28.56
C ARG A 502 -22.03 50.63 -28.13
N GLN A 503 -23.14 51.01 -28.73
CA GLN A 503 -23.90 52.18 -28.34
C GLN A 503 -25.25 51.73 -27.78
N SER A 504 -25.53 52.00 -26.52
CA SER A 504 -26.83 51.75 -25.89
C SER A 504 -27.18 52.98 -25.05
N GLY A 505 -28.00 53.85 -25.58
CA GLY A 505 -28.71 54.95 -24.91
C GLY A 505 -27.99 55.67 -23.75
N GLY A 506 -26.91 56.40 -24.01
CA GLY A 506 -26.09 57.08 -22.99
C GLY A 506 -24.62 57.07 -23.40
N SER A 507 -23.68 56.77 -22.46
CA SER A 507 -22.27 56.61 -22.81
C SER A 507 -22.07 55.32 -23.60
N GLY A 508 -21.32 55.38 -24.73
CA GLY A 508 -20.95 54.24 -25.54
C GLY A 508 -19.89 53.37 -24.86
N GLN A 509 -19.57 52.22 -25.44
CA GLN A 509 -18.43 51.39 -25.07
C GLN A 509 -17.50 51.25 -26.25
N TYR A 510 -16.20 51.51 -26.06
CA TYR A 510 -15.19 51.42 -27.09
C TYR A 510 -13.91 50.78 -26.55
N GLY A 511 -13.46 49.70 -27.21
CA GLY A 511 -12.15 49.10 -26.99
C GLY A 511 -11.60 48.53 -28.29
N HIS A 512 -10.39 48.92 -28.66
CA HIS A 512 -9.73 48.41 -29.87
C HIS A 512 -8.37 47.87 -29.51
N VAL A 513 -8.15 46.63 -29.82
CA VAL A 513 -6.91 45.89 -29.54
C VAL A 513 -6.44 45.15 -30.78
N LYS A 514 -5.13 45.17 -30.98
CA LYS A 514 -4.44 44.34 -31.96
C LYS A 514 -3.50 43.40 -31.21
N ILE A 515 -3.77 42.13 -31.33
CA ILE A 515 -3.00 41.10 -30.68
C ILE A 515 -2.42 40.11 -31.67
N ARG A 516 -1.29 39.54 -31.30
CA ARG A 516 -0.67 38.39 -31.95
C ARG A 516 -0.56 37.30 -30.93
N ILE A 517 -0.94 36.10 -31.33
CA ILE A 517 -0.86 34.91 -30.47
C ILE A 517 0.01 33.83 -31.13
N MET A 518 0.75 33.11 -30.34
CA MET A 518 1.63 32.04 -30.81
C MET A 518 1.75 30.94 -29.76
N PRO A 519 2.10 29.70 -30.14
CA PRO A 519 2.43 28.63 -29.17
C PRO A 519 3.59 29.08 -28.28
N ASN A 520 3.46 28.84 -26.97
CA ASN A 520 4.51 29.10 -25.98
C ASN A 520 5.16 27.79 -25.54
N LEU A 521 6.16 27.35 -26.32
CA LEU A 521 6.87 26.12 -26.13
C LEU A 521 8.35 26.36 -25.88
N ASP A 522 9.02 25.44 -25.19
CA ASP A 522 10.48 25.47 -25.07
C ASP A 522 11.16 24.82 -26.30
N GLU A 523 12.49 24.72 -26.25
CA GLU A 523 13.31 24.12 -27.32
C GLU A 523 13.01 22.64 -27.57
N ASN A 524 12.42 21.95 -26.58
CA ASN A 524 12.03 20.54 -26.65
C ASN A 524 10.54 20.35 -26.99
N GLY A 525 9.80 21.44 -27.24
CA GLY A 525 8.36 21.40 -27.51
C GLY A 525 7.48 21.26 -26.28
N ILE A 526 8.02 21.51 -25.08
CA ILE A 526 7.28 21.44 -23.82
C ILE A 526 6.61 22.81 -23.56
N GLY A 527 5.33 22.76 -23.18
CA GLY A 527 4.55 23.98 -22.89
C GLY A 527 5.11 24.77 -21.72
N LYS A 528 5.18 26.09 -21.90
CA LYS A 528 5.63 27.06 -20.87
C LYS A 528 4.48 27.80 -20.19
N GLY A 529 3.24 27.40 -20.46
CA GLY A 529 2.07 28.05 -19.92
C GLY A 529 1.72 29.37 -20.65
N TYR A 530 0.98 30.22 -19.95
CA TYR A 530 0.53 31.50 -20.50
C TYR A 530 1.55 32.60 -20.28
N GLU A 531 1.80 33.42 -21.33
CA GLU A 531 2.65 34.59 -21.28
C GLU A 531 1.96 35.78 -21.99
N PHE A 532 1.83 36.90 -21.28
CA PHE A 532 1.32 38.15 -21.85
C PHE A 532 2.45 39.16 -22.00
N VAL A 533 2.63 39.65 -23.23
CA VAL A 533 3.67 40.63 -23.56
C VAL A 533 3.02 41.94 -24.04
N ASN A 534 3.28 43.00 -23.31
CA ASN A 534 2.85 44.33 -23.67
C ASN A 534 3.90 44.99 -24.57
N GLN A 535 3.54 45.24 -25.84
CA GLN A 535 4.37 45.91 -26.84
C GLN A 535 3.76 47.25 -27.27
N ILE A 536 2.84 47.83 -26.50
CA ILE A 536 2.22 49.12 -26.83
C ILE A 536 3.26 50.24 -26.81
N VAL A 537 3.33 50.99 -27.89
CA VAL A 537 4.21 52.15 -28.07
C VAL A 537 3.36 53.41 -28.25
N GLY A 538 3.85 54.54 -27.74
CA GLY A 538 3.24 55.87 -27.95
C GLY A 538 1.90 56.08 -27.27
N GLY A 539 1.49 55.22 -26.33
CA GLY A 539 0.23 55.38 -25.61
C GLY A 539 -1.02 55.07 -26.43
N ALA A 540 -0.91 54.24 -27.46
CA ALA A 540 -2.04 53.82 -28.29
C ALA A 540 -3.19 53.22 -27.49
N ILE A 541 -2.87 52.52 -26.39
CA ILE A 541 -3.79 52.11 -25.33
C ILE A 541 -3.28 52.69 -23.99
N PRO A 542 -4.14 53.38 -23.21
CA PRO A 542 -3.76 53.84 -21.88
C PRO A 542 -3.31 52.67 -20.98
N LYS A 543 -2.26 52.92 -20.18
CA LYS A 543 -1.65 51.87 -19.32
C LYS A 543 -2.64 51.19 -18.36
N GLU A 544 -3.64 51.96 -17.92
CA GLU A 544 -4.71 51.50 -17.03
C GLU A 544 -5.61 50.41 -17.63
N TYR A 545 -5.76 50.34 -18.97
CA TYR A 545 -6.59 49.36 -19.66
C TYR A 545 -5.85 48.08 -20.06
N ILE A 546 -4.51 48.08 -20.03
CA ILE A 546 -3.72 46.92 -20.42
C ILE A 546 -3.99 45.70 -19.53
N PRO A 547 -4.07 45.82 -18.17
CA PRO A 547 -4.45 44.70 -17.32
C PRO A 547 -5.86 44.17 -17.61
N ALA A 548 -6.79 45.02 -18.05
CA ALA A 548 -8.13 44.59 -18.43
C ALA A 548 -8.13 43.77 -19.71
N VAL A 549 -7.28 44.08 -20.68
CA VAL A 549 -7.08 43.26 -21.90
C VAL A 549 -6.56 41.88 -21.52
N ASP A 550 -5.54 41.79 -20.68
CA ASP A 550 -4.98 40.54 -20.20
C ASP A 550 -6.01 39.72 -19.44
N ALA A 551 -6.76 40.32 -18.52
CA ALA A 551 -7.84 39.62 -17.80
C ALA A 551 -8.95 39.12 -18.75
N GLY A 552 -9.25 39.83 -19.82
CA GLY A 552 -10.18 39.40 -20.86
C GLY A 552 -9.70 38.20 -21.65
N ILE A 553 -8.41 38.18 -21.99
CA ILE A 553 -7.77 37.07 -22.69
C ILE A 553 -7.75 35.80 -21.79
N GLN A 554 -7.33 35.93 -20.54
CA GLN A 554 -7.34 34.81 -19.59
C GLN A 554 -8.75 34.26 -19.36
N GLY A 555 -9.77 35.11 -19.29
CA GLY A 555 -11.17 34.72 -19.23
C GLY A 555 -11.61 33.93 -20.48
N ALA A 556 -11.17 34.32 -21.66
CA ALA A 556 -11.44 33.60 -22.90
C ALA A 556 -10.72 32.23 -22.94
N MET A 557 -9.48 32.17 -22.46
CA MET A 557 -8.71 30.93 -22.35
C MET A 557 -9.43 29.90 -21.45
N LYS A 558 -9.97 30.33 -20.33
CA LYS A 558 -10.74 29.46 -19.43
C LYS A 558 -12.03 28.92 -20.05
N SER A 559 -12.64 29.68 -20.97
CA SER A 559 -13.86 29.26 -21.65
C SER A 559 -13.65 28.35 -22.86
N GLY A 560 -12.40 28.12 -23.27
CA GLY A 560 -12.03 27.28 -24.41
C GLY A 560 -12.39 27.88 -25.80
N ILE A 561 -12.00 27.16 -26.84
CA ILE A 561 -12.16 27.54 -28.25
C ILE A 561 -13.00 26.50 -28.99
N LEU A 562 -12.69 25.20 -28.83
CA LEU A 562 -13.27 24.05 -29.55
C LEU A 562 -14.38 23.36 -28.78
N ALA A 563 -14.12 23.03 -27.52
CA ALA A 563 -14.99 22.20 -26.71
C ALA A 563 -15.15 22.71 -25.26
N GLY A 564 -14.74 23.96 -24.99
CA GLY A 564 -14.90 24.57 -23.68
C GLY A 564 -13.85 24.15 -22.66
N TYR A 565 -12.71 23.59 -23.09
CA TYR A 565 -11.62 23.24 -22.21
C TYR A 565 -10.61 24.39 -22.09
N ASN A 566 -9.91 24.44 -20.96
CA ASN A 566 -8.93 25.49 -20.68
C ASN A 566 -7.82 25.48 -21.75
N VAL A 567 -7.55 26.67 -22.32
CA VAL A 567 -6.47 26.87 -23.30
C VAL A 567 -5.16 27.07 -22.56
N VAL A 568 -4.09 26.38 -22.99
CA VAL A 568 -2.77 26.40 -22.36
C VAL A 568 -1.67 26.68 -23.38
N ASP A 569 -0.49 27.03 -22.89
CA ASP A 569 0.75 27.16 -23.67
C ASP A 569 0.65 28.17 -24.81
N VAL A 570 0.12 29.37 -24.49
CA VAL A 570 -0.06 30.45 -25.43
C VAL A 570 0.67 31.70 -24.96
N ARG A 571 1.46 32.28 -25.85
CA ARG A 571 2.02 33.61 -25.71
C ARG A 571 1.18 34.61 -26.49
N VAL A 572 0.81 35.71 -25.85
CA VAL A 572 0.01 36.77 -26.43
C VAL A 572 0.80 38.07 -26.40
N GLU A 573 0.94 38.73 -27.54
CA GLU A 573 1.55 40.02 -27.69
C GLU A 573 0.47 41.07 -28.02
N LEU A 574 0.30 42.05 -27.14
CA LEU A 574 -0.53 43.25 -27.40
C LEU A 574 0.36 44.31 -27.98
N TYR A 575 0.29 44.53 -29.30
CA TYR A 575 1.24 45.39 -30.01
C TYR A 575 0.68 46.73 -30.50
N ASP A 576 -0.67 46.87 -30.64
CA ASP A 576 -1.30 48.11 -31.08
C ASP A 576 -2.78 48.17 -30.64
N GLY A 577 -3.42 49.28 -30.81
CA GLY A 577 -4.83 49.51 -30.54
C GLY A 577 -5.21 50.97 -30.62
N SER A 578 -6.39 51.32 -30.16
CA SER A 578 -6.83 52.69 -29.98
C SER A 578 -7.90 52.81 -28.89
N TYR A 579 -8.03 53.97 -28.32
CA TYR A 579 -9.05 54.29 -27.31
C TYR A 579 -9.89 55.49 -27.71
N HIS A 580 -11.00 55.68 -27.03
CA HIS A 580 -11.88 56.85 -27.17
C HIS A 580 -11.99 57.52 -25.80
N GLU A 581 -11.75 58.83 -25.75
CA GLU A 581 -11.66 59.61 -24.49
C GLU A 581 -12.89 59.47 -23.58
N VAL A 582 -14.08 59.28 -24.17
CA VAL A 582 -15.35 59.24 -23.43
C VAL A 582 -15.89 57.82 -23.29
N ASP A 583 -15.75 56.95 -24.31
CA ASP A 583 -16.42 55.64 -24.41
C ASP A 583 -15.53 54.46 -24.03
N SER A 584 -14.24 54.71 -23.78
CA SER A 584 -13.31 53.66 -23.34
C SER A 584 -13.42 53.43 -21.84
N SER A 585 -13.40 52.13 -21.44
CA SER A 585 -13.43 51.70 -20.07
C SER A 585 -12.66 50.37 -19.91
N GLU A 586 -12.31 50.01 -18.69
CA GLU A 586 -11.72 48.69 -18.38
C GLU A 586 -12.59 47.54 -18.90
N MET A 587 -13.90 47.65 -18.73
CA MET A 587 -14.85 46.65 -19.20
C MET A 587 -14.87 46.51 -20.72
N ALA A 588 -14.81 47.62 -21.46
CA ALA A 588 -14.75 47.59 -22.92
C ALA A 588 -13.46 46.92 -23.44
N PHE A 589 -12.31 47.22 -22.82
CA PHE A 589 -11.04 46.58 -23.16
C PHE A 589 -10.96 45.13 -22.74
N LYS A 590 -11.55 44.72 -21.60
CA LYS A 590 -11.69 43.35 -21.19
C LYS A 590 -12.49 42.54 -22.22
N ILE A 591 -13.63 43.06 -22.68
CA ILE A 591 -14.44 42.41 -23.72
C ILE A 591 -13.66 42.36 -25.05
N ALA A 592 -13.00 43.47 -25.45
CA ALA A 592 -12.20 43.50 -26.67
C ALA A 592 -11.06 42.49 -26.64
N GLY A 593 -10.35 42.34 -25.53
CA GLY A 593 -9.30 41.35 -25.34
C GLY A 593 -9.83 39.92 -25.46
N SER A 594 -10.95 39.64 -24.80
CA SER A 594 -11.62 38.31 -24.87
C SER A 594 -12.02 37.96 -26.30
N MET A 595 -12.67 38.87 -27.00
CA MET A 595 -13.14 38.64 -28.37
C MET A 595 -11.96 38.52 -29.37
N ALA A 596 -10.93 39.35 -29.21
CA ALA A 596 -9.73 39.33 -30.07
C ALA A 596 -8.98 37.97 -29.91
N PHE A 597 -8.84 37.49 -28.67
CA PHE A 597 -8.25 36.21 -28.43
C PHE A 597 -9.04 35.07 -29.10
N LYS A 598 -10.35 35.03 -28.94
CA LYS A 598 -11.21 34.01 -29.56
C LYS A 598 -11.14 34.05 -31.10
N ASP A 599 -11.06 35.22 -31.69
CA ASP A 599 -10.93 35.39 -33.16
C ASP A 599 -9.55 34.89 -33.64
N ALA A 600 -8.48 35.29 -32.97
CA ALA A 600 -7.13 34.84 -33.29
C ALA A 600 -6.96 33.33 -33.10
N ALA A 601 -7.43 32.82 -31.99
CA ALA A 601 -7.28 31.40 -31.63
C ALA A 601 -7.99 30.47 -32.62
N LYS A 602 -9.17 30.81 -33.11
CA LYS A 602 -9.85 30.07 -34.19
C LYS A 602 -9.04 29.94 -35.48
N LYS A 603 -8.20 30.94 -35.79
CA LYS A 603 -7.34 30.97 -36.97
C LYS A 603 -5.98 30.27 -36.72
N ALA A 604 -5.63 30.03 -35.49
CA ALA A 604 -4.35 29.47 -35.05
C ALA A 604 -4.29 27.94 -35.03
N ASN A 605 -5.18 27.26 -35.73
CA ASN A 605 -5.30 25.81 -35.76
C ASN A 605 -5.40 25.19 -34.33
N PRO A 606 -6.49 25.47 -33.61
CA PRO A 606 -6.65 24.96 -32.25
C PRO A 606 -6.83 23.43 -32.24
N ILE A 607 -6.26 22.78 -31.21
CA ILE A 607 -6.35 21.33 -31.00
C ILE A 607 -6.70 21.02 -29.55
N ILE A 608 -7.23 19.81 -29.32
CA ILE A 608 -7.47 19.25 -28.01
C ILE A 608 -6.23 18.47 -27.57
N LEU A 609 -5.85 18.63 -26.32
CA LEU A 609 -4.80 17.88 -25.64
C LEU A 609 -5.43 16.90 -24.64
N GLU A 610 -4.89 15.70 -24.57
CA GLU A 610 -5.25 14.67 -23.58
C GLU A 610 -4.13 14.45 -22.57
N PRO A 611 -4.45 14.16 -21.28
CA PRO A 611 -3.46 13.85 -20.28
C PRO A 611 -2.83 12.48 -20.56
N MET A 612 -1.50 12.45 -20.56
CA MET A 612 -0.70 11.24 -20.70
C MET A 612 -0.24 10.72 -19.34
N MET A 613 -0.13 9.41 -19.22
CA MET A 613 0.36 8.74 -18.03
C MET A 613 1.63 7.97 -18.37
N LYS A 614 2.65 8.11 -17.51
CA LYS A 614 3.80 7.21 -17.48
C LYS A 614 3.39 5.96 -16.71
N VAL A 615 3.33 4.85 -17.41
CA VAL A 615 2.88 3.56 -16.88
C VAL A 615 4.09 2.64 -16.77
N THR A 616 4.31 2.09 -15.60
CA THR A 616 5.33 1.08 -15.34
C THR A 616 4.64 -0.23 -14.95
N VAL A 617 4.82 -1.28 -15.74
CA VAL A 617 4.22 -2.59 -15.51
C VAL A 617 5.32 -3.60 -15.17
N ILE A 618 5.13 -4.36 -14.10
CA ILE A 618 6.03 -5.43 -13.68
C ILE A 618 5.30 -6.75 -13.80
N VAL A 619 5.81 -7.67 -14.62
CA VAL A 619 5.20 -8.98 -14.92
C VAL A 619 6.27 -10.05 -15.06
N PRO A 620 5.94 -11.34 -14.79
CA PRO A 620 6.79 -12.46 -15.20
C PRO A 620 7.00 -12.45 -16.71
N GLU A 621 8.17 -12.93 -17.16
CA GLU A 621 8.56 -12.92 -18.59
C GLU A 621 7.54 -13.59 -19.51
N GLU A 622 6.88 -14.64 -19.03
CA GLU A 622 5.86 -15.39 -19.78
C GLU A 622 4.64 -14.54 -20.21
N TYR A 623 4.31 -13.44 -19.48
CA TYR A 623 3.18 -12.54 -19.78
C TYR A 623 3.59 -11.26 -20.50
N MET A 624 4.88 -11.05 -20.72
CA MET A 624 5.40 -9.80 -21.30
C MET A 624 4.76 -9.48 -22.67
N GLY A 625 4.64 -10.48 -23.54
CA GLY A 625 4.05 -10.30 -24.87
C GLY A 625 2.59 -9.83 -24.81
N ASP A 626 1.79 -10.43 -23.95
CA ASP A 626 0.37 -10.10 -23.80
C ASP A 626 0.19 -8.68 -23.23
N VAL A 627 1.04 -8.29 -22.28
CA VAL A 627 1.02 -6.95 -21.69
C VAL A 627 1.43 -5.87 -22.69
N ILE A 628 2.49 -6.11 -23.48
CA ILE A 628 2.91 -5.18 -24.55
C ILE A 628 1.79 -5.04 -25.58
N GLY A 629 1.17 -6.15 -25.99
CA GLY A 629 0.04 -6.14 -26.92
C GLY A 629 -1.14 -5.33 -26.38
N ASP A 630 -1.45 -5.46 -25.11
CA ASP A 630 -2.53 -4.71 -24.45
C ASP A 630 -2.22 -3.21 -24.35
N LEU A 631 -1.03 -2.84 -23.92
CA LEU A 631 -0.61 -1.43 -23.86
C LEU A 631 -0.63 -0.77 -25.23
N ASN A 632 -0.19 -1.47 -26.27
CA ASN A 632 -0.27 -0.97 -27.65
C ASN A 632 -1.73 -0.79 -28.11
N SER A 633 -2.63 -1.70 -27.77
CA SER A 633 -4.06 -1.57 -28.07
C SER A 633 -4.71 -0.37 -27.40
N ARG A 634 -4.15 0.10 -26.29
CA ARG A 634 -4.53 1.30 -25.52
C ARG A 634 -3.82 2.57 -25.98
N ARG A 635 -3.32 2.60 -27.20
CA ARG A 635 -2.54 3.71 -27.77
C ARG A 635 -1.26 4.01 -26.97
N GLY A 636 -0.76 3.01 -26.22
CA GLY A 636 0.45 3.13 -25.45
C GLY A 636 1.70 3.15 -26.32
N GLN A 637 2.67 3.95 -25.92
CA GLN A 637 4.00 4.04 -26.54
C GLN A 637 4.99 3.38 -25.59
N ILE A 638 5.52 2.21 -25.95
CA ILE A 638 6.53 1.51 -25.16
C ILE A 638 7.82 2.32 -25.21
N GLN A 639 8.32 2.74 -24.04
CA GLN A 639 9.53 3.55 -23.91
C GLN A 639 10.77 2.73 -23.56
N GLY A 640 10.60 1.57 -22.92
CA GLY A 640 11.71 0.72 -22.52
C GLY A 640 11.27 -0.52 -21.79
N MET A 641 12.21 -1.45 -21.67
CA MET A 641 12.06 -2.69 -20.90
C MET A 641 13.32 -2.94 -20.11
N GLU A 642 13.16 -3.38 -18.87
CA GLU A 642 14.26 -3.67 -17.95
C GLU A 642 14.06 -5.02 -17.29
N ASP A 643 15.17 -5.72 -17.07
CA ASP A 643 15.17 -6.97 -16.31
C ASP A 643 15.20 -6.68 -14.82
N ARG A 644 14.29 -7.28 -14.09
CA ARG A 644 14.31 -7.35 -12.63
C ARG A 644 14.37 -8.80 -12.17
N ALA A 645 14.90 -9.06 -11.00
CA ALA A 645 15.06 -10.41 -10.46
C ALA A 645 13.77 -11.26 -10.63
N GLY A 646 13.73 -12.11 -11.66
CA GLY A 646 12.61 -12.99 -11.99
C GLY A 646 11.37 -12.33 -12.63
N ALA A 647 11.46 -11.07 -13.05
CA ALA A 647 10.37 -10.32 -13.69
C ALA A 647 10.89 -9.38 -14.77
N LYS A 648 10.00 -8.90 -15.64
CA LYS A 648 10.24 -7.85 -16.63
C LYS A 648 9.51 -6.58 -16.24
N GLN A 649 10.19 -5.45 -16.28
CA GLN A 649 9.59 -4.14 -16.16
C GLN A 649 9.38 -3.54 -17.53
N ILE A 650 8.16 -3.12 -17.82
CA ILE A 650 7.77 -2.47 -19.07
C ILE A 650 7.39 -1.03 -18.75
N ASN A 651 8.06 -0.08 -19.37
CA ASN A 651 7.75 1.34 -19.24
C ASN A 651 7.03 1.80 -20.50
N ALA A 652 5.86 2.42 -20.34
CA ALA A 652 5.05 2.90 -21.44
C ALA A 652 4.43 4.26 -21.12
N ARG A 653 4.08 5.00 -22.16
CA ARG A 653 3.33 6.26 -22.06
C ARG A 653 1.96 6.06 -22.69
N VAL A 654 0.90 6.20 -21.92
CA VAL A 654 -0.47 5.82 -22.30
C VAL A 654 -1.44 6.96 -21.97
N PRO A 655 -2.42 7.28 -22.83
CA PRO A 655 -3.46 8.24 -22.49
C PRO A 655 -4.28 7.81 -21.30
N LEU A 656 -4.60 8.74 -20.38
CA LEU A 656 -5.40 8.44 -19.17
C LEU A 656 -6.76 7.83 -19.53
N SER A 657 -7.39 8.27 -20.61
CA SER A 657 -8.70 7.76 -21.06
C SER A 657 -8.69 6.26 -21.35
N GLU A 658 -7.53 5.70 -21.75
CA GLU A 658 -7.36 4.28 -22.09
C GLU A 658 -6.96 3.42 -20.88
N MET A 659 -6.65 4.05 -19.74
CA MET A 659 -6.22 3.35 -18.53
C MET A 659 -7.37 2.95 -17.60
N PHE A 660 -8.58 3.42 -17.84
CA PHE A 660 -9.73 3.00 -17.04
C PHE A 660 -9.98 1.49 -17.18
N GLY A 661 -10.09 0.80 -16.05
CA GLY A 661 -10.25 -0.66 -16.00
C GLY A 661 -9.00 -1.49 -16.30
N TYR A 662 -7.84 -0.87 -16.56
CA TYR A 662 -6.60 -1.57 -16.91
C TYR A 662 -6.15 -2.60 -15.86
N VAL A 663 -6.36 -2.32 -14.58
CA VAL A 663 -5.98 -3.25 -13.49
C VAL A 663 -6.62 -4.62 -13.64
N ASN A 664 -7.90 -4.66 -14.03
CA ASN A 664 -8.63 -5.90 -14.19
C ASN A 664 -8.15 -6.69 -15.41
N ASP A 665 -7.90 -5.98 -16.51
CA ASP A 665 -7.36 -6.59 -17.73
C ASP A 665 -5.95 -7.13 -17.48
N LEU A 666 -5.10 -6.38 -16.78
CA LEU A 666 -3.76 -6.81 -16.40
C LEU A 666 -3.81 -8.07 -15.50
N ARG A 667 -4.63 -8.04 -14.45
CA ARG A 667 -4.80 -9.18 -13.53
C ARG A 667 -5.33 -10.42 -14.26
N SER A 668 -6.31 -10.26 -15.12
CA SER A 668 -6.87 -11.35 -15.91
C SER A 668 -5.83 -11.98 -16.85
N LYS A 669 -5.03 -11.17 -17.55
CA LYS A 669 -4.00 -11.62 -18.49
C LYS A 669 -2.78 -12.24 -17.82
N THR A 670 -2.48 -11.81 -16.58
CA THR A 670 -1.28 -12.23 -15.84
C THR A 670 -1.58 -13.17 -14.68
N GLN A 671 -2.81 -13.68 -14.60
CA GLN A 671 -3.26 -14.51 -13.48
C GLN A 671 -2.99 -13.87 -12.09
N GLY A 672 -3.16 -12.54 -12.01
CA GLY A 672 -2.91 -11.76 -10.80
C GLY A 672 -1.43 -11.46 -10.49
N ARG A 673 -0.48 -11.86 -11.34
CA ARG A 673 0.96 -11.65 -11.14
C ARG A 673 1.47 -10.29 -11.61
N GLY A 674 0.69 -9.60 -12.46
CA GLY A 674 1.03 -8.27 -12.96
C GLY A 674 0.76 -7.19 -11.93
N GLN A 675 1.69 -6.25 -11.83
CA GLN A 675 1.55 -5.02 -11.06
C GLN A 675 1.84 -3.84 -11.96
N TYR A 676 1.18 -2.70 -11.72
CA TYR A 676 1.50 -1.49 -12.42
C TYR A 676 1.38 -0.27 -11.52
N THR A 677 2.10 0.77 -11.91
CA THR A 677 1.98 2.12 -11.37
C THR A 677 1.78 3.09 -12.52
N MET A 678 1.11 4.22 -12.28
CA MET A 678 0.99 5.28 -13.27
C MET A 678 1.13 6.65 -12.62
N GLU A 679 1.83 7.54 -13.32
CA GLU A 679 2.09 8.91 -12.91
C GLU A 679 1.71 9.86 -14.05
N PRO A 680 1.22 11.09 -13.77
CA PRO A 680 0.99 12.08 -14.81
C PRO A 680 2.28 12.40 -15.57
N ASP A 681 2.20 12.45 -16.92
CA ASP A 681 3.35 12.70 -17.79
C ASP A 681 3.03 13.74 -18.88
N GLY A 682 2.38 14.82 -18.48
CA GLY A 682 2.05 15.93 -19.35
C GLY A 682 0.84 15.67 -20.25
N TYR A 683 0.80 16.36 -21.39
CA TYR A 683 -0.31 16.37 -22.34
C TYR A 683 0.20 16.13 -23.76
N GLU A 684 -0.59 15.44 -24.57
CA GLU A 684 -0.34 15.25 -26.01
C GLU A 684 -1.58 15.55 -26.86
N PRO A 685 -1.40 15.91 -28.14
CA PRO A 685 -2.51 16.10 -29.07
C PRO A 685 -3.38 14.84 -29.22
N VAL A 686 -4.68 15.02 -29.09
CA VAL A 686 -5.65 13.95 -29.33
C VAL A 686 -5.73 13.65 -30.82
N PRO A 687 -5.78 12.36 -31.25
CA PRO A 687 -6.03 12.00 -32.64
C PRO A 687 -7.30 12.64 -33.19
N LYS A 688 -7.30 13.06 -34.46
CA LYS A 688 -8.38 13.82 -35.07
C LYS A 688 -9.77 13.18 -34.94
N SER A 689 -9.86 11.85 -35.11
CA SER A 689 -11.13 11.13 -34.98
C SER A 689 -11.72 11.19 -33.55
N ILE A 690 -10.85 11.12 -32.55
CA ILE A 690 -11.25 11.21 -31.13
C ILE A 690 -11.60 12.65 -30.77
N SER A 691 -10.83 13.62 -31.26
CA SER A 691 -11.10 15.05 -31.07
C SER A 691 -12.47 15.46 -31.60
N GLU A 692 -12.86 14.97 -32.79
CA GLU A 692 -14.19 15.21 -33.38
C GLU A 692 -15.30 14.60 -32.52
N SER A 693 -15.08 13.43 -31.94
CA SER A 693 -16.02 12.81 -31.00
C SER A 693 -16.18 13.64 -29.72
N ILE A 694 -15.09 14.08 -29.10
CA ILE A 694 -15.11 14.91 -27.88
C ILE A 694 -15.86 16.22 -28.14
N ILE A 695 -15.60 16.90 -29.25
CA ILE A 695 -16.28 18.15 -29.61
C ILE A 695 -17.81 17.90 -29.81
N SER A 696 -18.17 16.81 -30.49
CA SER A 696 -19.59 16.49 -30.74
C SER A 696 -20.35 16.10 -29.46
N GLU A 697 -19.71 15.40 -28.53
CA GLU A 697 -20.32 15.04 -27.26
C GLU A 697 -20.51 16.24 -26.35
N ARG A 698 -19.57 17.19 -26.35
CA ARG A 698 -19.68 18.43 -25.60
C ARG A 698 -20.80 19.32 -26.12
N ALA A 699 -20.90 19.45 -27.44
CA ALA A 699 -21.96 20.24 -28.09
C ALA A 699 -23.38 19.68 -27.85
N LYS A 700 -23.54 18.42 -27.42
CA LYS A 700 -24.81 17.84 -27.03
C LYS A 700 -25.18 18.10 -25.56
N LYS A 701 -24.22 18.45 -24.74
CA LYS A 701 -24.41 18.70 -23.28
C LYS A 701 -24.70 20.17 -22.97
N ASP A 702 -24.29 21.09 -23.85
CA ASP A 702 -24.64 22.52 -23.84
C ASP A 702 -25.96 22.76 -24.59
#